data_4e2b5ba0c5302c60c2391865818e33d4
#
_entry.id   4e2b5ba0c5302c60c2391865818e33d4
#
_cell.length_a   1.000
_cell.length_b   1.000
_cell.length_c   1.000
_cell.angle_alpha   90.00
_cell.angle_beta   90.00
_cell.angle_gamma   90.00
#
_symmetry.space_group_name_H-M   'P 1'
#
loop_
_entity.id
_entity.type
_entity.pdbx_description
1 polymer ?
#
loop_
_entity_poly.entity_id
_entity_poly.type
_entity_poly.pdbx_seq_one_letter_code
_entity_poly.pdbx_strand_id
1 'polypeptide(L)'
;MTSFLKSAALVALCALASCTKPLETASYSVVPLPSEVTPSEGTPFRLNSRTSVFYPTGNALLKRNAEFLSEYVAQSMNFALPVRKQAEGEAPEHAITLVLDSTINNEEGYRLSVTEKSIRIEGRTEQGIFYGIQTLRKSLPAVAESKSILLPAAVVNDEPRFTYRAMHLDVCRHFFPVEFVKKYIDLLALHNMNTFHWHLTDDQGWRIESKKYPKLNEIGSVRHRTVVGYLGSGEYDNTDYGGYYTQEQMKEVVAYAAERYINVLPEIDLPGHTLSVLASYPEFGCTGGPYEVCPDWGVFPDVLCIGNEQAMQFVEDILGELIEIFPSRYIHIGGDEAPRVRWKNCPKCQKRIAEEGLRAGGGFTAEDRLQSYCMQRAERFLNARGRSIIGWDEILNGDVAPNATVMSWQGSAGGIKAAQMGHDVIMAPNTHCYFDFYQTADTKDEPLAIGGCLPVSKVYELEPTAGLTEEQAKHVLGAQANLWTEYIATTEHVEYMLLPRLAALAEVQWTAPDKKDYKKFEKRVVHLMEFYRRDGFNFGKHLYNLHAAVQPDVEKHQSLITLSAIDDAPIYYTLDGSEPTTASTRYTEPVSITASTEFRAAVIRPDGFNSSWQETFSFNKATLCPVTFLTVEPFPNYTFDGPVLLVDGRKGNENFATGAWMGFASDRAVELLVDLQQPTEVKHISVNTMTYMDAWIMAPTSVTASVSTDGKEFTAVGTQGAPVDTDIHKHCVDTHDFDFDPVNVRYVKLSLQPSPALPVGHAAEGKAPFLFMDEIVVSD
;
A
#
# COMPACT_ATOMS: atom_id res chain seq x y z
N MET A 1 68.46 -2.78 43.97
CA MET A 1 67.26 -3.61 43.71
C MET A 1 65.93 -2.94 44.13
N THR A 2 65.91 -1.60 44.29
CA THR A 2 64.70 -0.87 44.76
C THR A 2 64.13 0.14 43.75
N SER A 3 64.65 0.15 42.50
CA SER A 3 64.16 1.06 41.43
C SER A 3 63.27 0.40 40.35
N PHE A 4 63.25 -0.92 40.32
CA PHE A 4 62.44 -1.67 39.28
C PHE A 4 60.99 -2.01 39.66
N LEU A 5 60.70 -1.87 41.01
CA LEU A 5 59.32 -2.22 41.51
C LEU A 5 58.30 -1.04 41.45
N LYS A 6 58.80 0.20 41.22
CA LYS A 6 57.86 1.35 41.09
C LYS A 6 57.37 1.62 39.70
N SER A 7 58.01 1.09 38.66
CA SER A 7 57.55 1.24 37.26
C SER A 7 56.52 0.17 36.82
N ALA A 8 56.46 -0.99 37.48
CA ALA A 8 55.52 -2.02 37.21
C ALA A 8 54.12 -1.75 37.82
N ALA A 9 54.01 -0.94 38.87
CA ALA A 9 52.70 -0.58 39.45
C ALA A 9 51.94 0.54 38.70
N LEU A 10 52.66 1.35 37.91
CA LEU A 10 52.02 2.44 37.14
C LEU A 10 51.49 1.98 35.76
N VAL A 11 52.00 0.87 35.22
CA VAL A 11 51.54 0.28 33.96
C VAL A 11 50.30 -0.61 34.16
N ALA A 12 50.08 -1.14 35.37
CA ALA A 12 48.90 -1.96 35.68
C ALA A 12 47.63 -1.15 35.99
N LEU A 13 47.73 0.18 36.22
CA LEU A 13 46.55 1.04 36.46
C LEU A 13 45.98 1.70 35.20
N CYS A 14 46.68 1.65 34.06
CA CYS A 14 46.17 2.19 32.78
C CYS A 14 45.46 1.15 31.89
N ALA A 15 45.37 -0.12 32.28
CA ALA A 15 44.77 -1.20 31.48
C ALA A 15 43.31 -1.55 31.88
N LEU A 16 42.69 -0.75 32.77
CA LEU A 16 41.29 -0.91 33.18
C LEU A 16 40.41 0.31 32.81
N ALA A 17 40.80 1.09 31.81
CA ALA A 17 39.84 1.90 31.09
C ALA A 17 39.09 0.94 30.19
N SER A 18 38.16 0.15 30.77
CA SER A 18 37.08 -0.53 30.06
C SER A 18 36.37 0.55 29.24
N CYS A 19 36.51 0.50 27.93
CA CYS A 19 35.65 1.24 27.04
C CYS A 19 34.21 0.70 27.24
N THR A 20 33.54 1.25 28.26
CA THR A 20 32.09 1.02 28.38
C THR A 20 31.45 1.73 27.18
N LYS A 21 30.90 0.97 26.24
CA LYS A 21 30.05 1.55 25.20
C LYS A 21 29.05 2.49 25.89
N PRO A 22 28.77 3.67 25.32
CA PRO A 22 27.71 4.53 25.85
C PRO A 22 26.38 3.74 25.86
N LEU A 23 25.55 3.97 26.88
CA LEU A 23 24.26 3.33 26.99
C LEU A 23 23.37 3.81 25.82
N GLU A 24 22.58 2.88 25.27
CA GLU A 24 21.58 3.20 24.27
C GLU A 24 20.52 4.15 24.84
N THR A 25 20.05 5.06 24.00
CA THR A 25 19.05 6.07 24.35
C THR A 25 17.79 5.87 23.54
N ALA A 26 16.64 5.81 24.20
CA ALA A 26 15.33 5.72 23.58
C ALA A 26 14.97 6.99 22.78
N SER A 27 14.12 6.83 21.76
CA SER A 27 13.61 7.94 20.97
C SER A 27 12.08 7.89 20.91
N TYR A 28 11.43 9.00 21.25
CA TYR A 28 9.96 9.11 21.15
C TYR A 28 9.48 9.47 19.74
N SER A 29 10.40 9.60 18.80
CA SER A 29 10.08 9.76 17.37
C SER A 29 9.77 8.39 16.76
N VAL A 30 8.55 7.91 16.97
CA VAL A 30 8.07 6.56 16.57
C VAL A 30 7.03 6.63 15.43
N VAL A 31 6.56 5.48 14.95
CA VAL A 31 5.46 5.35 14.00
C VAL A 31 4.28 4.67 14.69
N PRO A 32 3.05 5.25 14.64
CA PRO A 32 2.75 6.60 14.18
C PRO A 32 3.39 7.67 15.04
N LEU A 33 3.57 8.88 14.47
CA LEU A 33 4.19 10.00 15.17
C LEU A 33 3.23 10.54 16.24
N PRO A 34 3.65 10.63 17.52
CA PRO A 34 2.86 11.24 18.57
C PRO A 34 2.53 12.71 18.31
N SER A 35 1.34 13.13 18.79
CA SER A 35 0.81 14.48 18.60
C SER A 35 1.73 15.55 19.19
N GLU A 36 2.33 15.30 20.36
CA GLU A 36 3.26 16.23 21.00
C GLU A 36 4.31 15.49 21.82
N VAL A 37 5.57 15.85 21.63
CA VAL A 37 6.70 15.40 22.45
C VAL A 37 7.43 16.62 22.97
N THR A 38 7.29 16.91 24.26
CA THR A 38 7.94 18.03 24.93
C THR A 38 9.11 17.54 25.79
N PRO A 39 10.38 17.79 25.40
CA PRO A 39 11.53 17.49 26.23
C PRO A 39 11.45 18.21 27.58
N SER A 40 11.85 17.54 28.64
CA SER A 40 11.93 18.11 29.98
C SER A 40 13.38 18.19 30.44
N GLU A 41 13.70 19.18 31.28
CA GLU A 41 15.00 19.22 31.90
C GLU A 41 15.15 18.10 32.95
N GLY A 42 16.31 17.47 33.02
CA GLY A 42 16.62 16.43 34.00
C GLY A 42 17.45 15.28 33.46
N THR A 43 17.85 14.42 34.37
CA THR A 43 18.57 13.18 34.05
C THR A 43 17.65 12.18 33.43
N PRO A 44 18.06 11.44 32.37
CA PRO A 44 17.24 10.38 31.79
C PRO A 44 16.88 9.29 32.80
N PHE A 45 15.69 8.72 32.68
CA PHE A 45 15.31 7.50 33.39
C PHE A 45 16.16 6.31 32.89
N ARG A 46 16.68 5.52 33.82
CA ARG A 46 17.44 4.32 33.46
C ARG A 46 16.60 3.06 33.59
N LEU A 47 16.04 2.59 32.49
CA LEU A 47 15.31 1.34 32.43
C LEU A 47 16.28 0.16 32.56
N ASN A 48 16.00 -0.76 33.49
CA ASN A 48 16.78 -1.99 33.71
C ASN A 48 15.92 -3.04 34.45
N SER A 49 16.48 -4.22 34.73
CA SER A 49 15.78 -5.34 35.37
C SER A 49 15.25 -5.08 36.78
N ARG A 50 15.62 -3.94 37.42
CA ARG A 50 15.10 -3.54 38.74
C ARG A 50 13.85 -2.68 38.62
N THR A 51 13.53 -2.16 37.42
CA THR A 51 12.32 -1.38 37.17
C THR A 51 11.09 -2.30 37.24
N SER A 52 10.08 -1.87 38.00
CA SER A 52 8.82 -2.61 38.13
C SER A 52 7.67 -1.86 37.44
N VAL A 53 6.67 -2.58 36.91
CA VAL A 53 5.44 -1.99 36.37
C VAL A 53 4.34 -2.09 37.43
N PHE A 54 3.74 -0.98 37.79
CA PHE A 54 2.66 -0.90 38.76
C PHE A 54 1.32 -0.60 38.09
N TYR A 55 0.26 -1.28 38.52
CA TYR A 55 -1.11 -1.09 38.07
C TYR A 55 -2.07 -0.99 39.26
N PRO A 56 -3.19 -0.24 39.16
CA PRO A 56 -4.17 -0.07 40.23
C PRO A 56 -4.79 -1.38 40.67
N THR A 57 -4.91 -1.58 41.98
CA THR A 57 -5.56 -2.76 42.55
C THR A 57 -7.03 -2.87 42.06
N GLY A 58 -7.44 -4.06 41.61
CA GLY A 58 -8.81 -4.33 41.18
C GLY A 58 -9.06 -4.11 39.68
N ASN A 59 -8.13 -3.53 38.92
CA ASN A 59 -8.28 -3.35 37.48
C ASN A 59 -7.56 -4.50 36.70
N ALA A 60 -8.35 -5.43 36.17
CA ALA A 60 -7.84 -6.59 35.42
C ALA A 60 -7.28 -6.20 34.05
N LEU A 61 -7.86 -5.19 33.37
CA LEU A 61 -7.38 -4.71 32.06
C LEU A 61 -6.03 -4.03 32.21
N LEU A 62 -5.85 -3.19 33.23
CA LEU A 62 -4.53 -2.57 33.50
C LEU A 62 -3.49 -3.58 33.96
N LYS A 63 -3.91 -4.66 34.66
CA LYS A 63 -3.01 -5.78 34.91
C LYS A 63 -2.48 -6.38 33.60
N ARG A 64 -3.38 -6.64 32.63
CA ARG A 64 -3.01 -7.21 31.33
C ARG A 64 -2.13 -6.22 30.54
N ASN A 65 -2.43 -4.93 30.57
CA ASN A 65 -1.58 -3.89 29.98
C ASN A 65 -0.15 -3.88 30.58
N ALA A 66 -0.04 -4.04 31.90
CA ALA A 66 1.26 -4.14 32.57
C ALA A 66 2.03 -5.41 32.18
N GLU A 67 1.32 -6.53 31.98
CA GLU A 67 1.88 -7.79 31.47
C GLU A 67 2.38 -7.60 30.04
N PHE A 68 1.62 -6.98 29.12
CA PHE A 68 2.07 -6.65 27.78
C PHE A 68 3.34 -5.79 27.78
N LEU A 69 3.41 -4.75 28.62
CA LEU A 69 4.62 -3.93 28.72
C LEU A 69 5.82 -4.76 29.16
N SER A 70 5.63 -5.66 30.15
CA SER A 70 6.69 -6.56 30.61
C SER A 70 7.16 -7.52 29.52
N GLU A 71 6.22 -8.08 28.74
CA GLU A 71 6.49 -8.94 27.59
C GLU A 71 7.28 -8.20 26.49
N TYR A 72 6.87 -6.97 26.13
CA TYR A 72 7.54 -6.15 25.13
C TYR A 72 8.96 -5.75 25.53
N VAL A 73 9.17 -5.40 26.81
CA VAL A 73 10.51 -5.15 27.32
C VAL A 73 11.35 -6.42 27.30
N ALA A 74 10.79 -7.57 27.63
CA ALA A 74 11.51 -8.83 27.57
C ALA A 74 11.96 -9.19 26.14
N GLN A 75 11.14 -8.92 25.13
CA GLN A 75 11.49 -9.09 23.72
C GLN A 75 12.68 -8.19 23.29
N SER A 76 12.73 -6.95 23.78
CA SER A 76 13.77 -5.99 23.45
C SER A 76 15.04 -6.20 24.27
N MET A 77 14.93 -6.40 25.59
CA MET A 77 16.03 -6.33 26.54
C MET A 77 16.45 -7.68 27.14
N ASN A 78 15.78 -8.77 26.75
CA ASN A 78 16.01 -10.13 27.25
C ASN A 78 15.86 -10.28 28.79
N PHE A 79 14.98 -9.46 29.41
CA PHE A 79 14.49 -9.63 30.78
C PHE A 79 13.07 -9.04 30.91
N ALA A 80 12.24 -9.68 31.69
CA ALA A 80 10.89 -9.21 32.00
C ALA A 80 10.91 -8.21 33.18
N LEU A 81 10.01 -7.24 33.16
CA LEU A 81 9.79 -6.32 34.27
C LEU A 81 8.83 -6.96 35.30
N PRO A 82 9.11 -6.90 36.63
CA PRO A 82 8.17 -7.34 37.63
C PRO A 82 6.86 -6.53 37.57
N VAL A 83 5.72 -7.21 37.43
CA VAL A 83 4.37 -6.60 37.46
C VAL A 83 3.83 -6.62 38.88
N ARG A 84 3.40 -5.48 39.42
CA ARG A 84 2.99 -5.31 40.81
C ARG A 84 1.69 -4.53 40.93
N LYS A 85 0.89 -4.86 41.94
CA LYS A 85 -0.28 -4.05 42.33
C LYS A 85 0.20 -2.80 43.04
N GLN A 86 -0.39 -1.65 42.72
CA GLN A 86 -0.18 -0.40 43.42
C GLN A 86 -1.23 -0.23 44.53
N ALA A 87 -0.78 0.04 45.75
CA ALA A 87 -1.66 0.45 46.84
C ALA A 87 -2.07 1.93 46.67
N GLU A 88 -3.20 2.31 47.25
CA GLU A 88 -3.66 3.70 47.24
C GLU A 88 -2.67 4.62 47.96
N GLY A 89 -2.27 5.71 47.33
CA GLY A 89 -1.27 6.66 47.90
C GLY A 89 0.19 6.23 47.76
N GLU A 90 0.48 5.09 47.18
CA GLU A 90 1.85 4.63 46.92
C GLU A 90 2.45 5.37 45.73
N ALA A 91 3.65 5.96 45.88
CA ALA A 91 4.41 6.61 44.83
C ALA A 91 5.78 5.89 44.66
N PRO A 92 5.80 4.77 43.89
CA PRO A 92 7.02 3.97 43.76
C PRO A 92 8.08 4.72 42.96
N GLU A 93 9.31 4.72 43.44
CA GLU A 93 10.48 5.20 42.70
C GLU A 93 11.06 4.10 41.81
N HIS A 94 11.76 4.48 40.76
CA HIS A 94 12.37 3.60 39.77
C HIS A 94 11.33 2.61 39.15
N ALA A 95 10.18 3.12 38.82
CA ALA A 95 9.01 2.35 38.42
C ALA A 95 8.32 2.96 37.19
N ILE A 96 7.51 2.11 36.49
CA ILE A 96 6.54 2.51 35.50
C ILE A 96 5.16 2.34 36.13
N THR A 97 4.34 3.38 36.12
CA THR A 97 3.02 3.39 36.78
C THR A 97 1.93 3.61 35.72
N LEU A 98 0.90 2.76 35.69
CA LEU A 98 -0.26 2.88 34.84
C LEU A 98 -1.40 3.54 35.61
N VAL A 99 -2.01 4.61 35.07
CA VAL A 99 -2.98 5.43 35.81
C VAL A 99 -4.13 5.85 34.88
N LEU A 100 -5.37 5.71 35.34
CA LEU A 100 -6.51 6.32 34.69
C LEU A 100 -6.60 7.80 35.06
N ASP A 101 -6.70 8.69 34.07
CA ASP A 101 -6.83 10.13 34.23
C ASP A 101 -8.04 10.67 33.50
N SER A 102 -9.08 11.01 34.23
CA SER A 102 -10.35 11.54 33.70
C SER A 102 -10.21 12.94 33.09
N THR A 103 -9.09 13.63 33.25
CA THR A 103 -8.84 14.96 32.66
C THR A 103 -8.40 14.87 31.19
N ILE A 104 -7.99 13.72 30.72
CA ILE A 104 -7.72 13.47 29.30
C ILE A 104 -9.07 13.37 28.58
N ASN A 105 -9.26 14.15 27.51
CA ASN A 105 -10.56 14.27 26.85
C ASN A 105 -10.90 13.10 25.93
N ASN A 106 -9.92 12.63 25.14
CA ASN A 106 -10.10 11.56 24.19
C ASN A 106 -10.03 10.20 24.88
N GLU A 107 -10.98 9.28 24.61
CA GLU A 107 -11.02 7.95 25.22
C GLU A 107 -9.78 7.11 24.90
N GLU A 108 -9.18 7.31 23.73
CA GLU A 108 -7.96 6.66 23.29
C GLU A 108 -6.70 7.50 23.58
N GLY A 109 -6.87 8.68 24.17
CA GLY A 109 -5.77 9.60 24.49
C GLY A 109 -4.95 9.16 25.70
N TYR A 110 -3.67 9.52 25.67
CA TYR A 110 -2.73 9.23 26.78
C TYR A 110 -1.70 10.35 26.99
N ARG A 111 -1.11 10.33 28.18
CA ARG A 111 0.08 11.10 28.55
C ARG A 111 1.15 10.15 29.04
N LEU A 112 2.36 10.20 28.45
CA LEU A 112 3.54 9.48 28.89
C LEU A 112 4.53 10.49 29.47
N SER A 113 4.77 10.45 30.79
CA SER A 113 5.69 11.35 31.48
C SER A 113 6.90 10.58 31.95
N VAL A 114 8.09 11.01 31.57
CA VAL A 114 9.38 10.40 31.93
C VAL A 114 10.19 11.38 32.73
N THR A 115 10.59 10.97 33.94
CA THR A 115 11.47 11.71 34.82
C THR A 115 12.64 10.84 35.23
N GLU A 116 13.67 11.38 35.88
CA GLU A 116 14.78 10.57 36.40
C GLU A 116 14.33 9.43 37.34
N LYS A 117 13.22 9.64 38.08
CA LYS A 117 12.77 8.73 39.13
C LYS A 117 11.71 7.75 38.68
N SER A 118 10.88 8.11 37.70
CA SER A 118 9.70 7.31 37.31
C SER A 118 9.23 7.58 35.89
N ILE A 119 8.55 6.60 35.38
CA ILE A 119 7.73 6.72 34.14
C ILE A 119 6.27 6.59 34.56
N ARG A 120 5.41 7.48 34.07
CA ARG A 120 3.99 7.47 34.32
C ARG A 120 3.24 7.44 32.97
N ILE A 121 2.38 6.44 32.78
CA ILE A 121 1.51 6.32 31.62
C ILE A 121 0.09 6.54 32.10
N GLU A 122 -0.51 7.63 31.68
CA GLU A 122 -1.86 8.07 32.03
C GLU A 122 -2.73 7.97 30.79
N GLY A 123 -3.93 7.43 30.92
CA GLY A 123 -4.92 7.36 29.82
C GLY A 123 -6.30 7.67 30.30
N ARG A 124 -7.15 8.18 29.40
CA ARG A 124 -8.58 8.36 29.70
C ARG A 124 -9.23 7.02 30.03
N THR A 125 -8.86 5.99 29.27
CA THR A 125 -9.28 4.59 29.44
C THR A 125 -8.05 3.66 29.47
N GLU A 126 -8.29 2.39 29.74
CA GLU A 126 -7.27 1.34 29.64
C GLU A 126 -6.69 1.23 28.21
N GLN A 127 -7.50 1.52 27.18
CA GLN A 127 -7.10 1.54 25.77
C GLN A 127 -6.09 2.68 25.50
N GLY A 128 -6.34 3.90 26.03
CA GLY A 128 -5.36 5.00 25.94
C GLY A 128 -4.02 4.64 26.57
N ILE A 129 -4.04 3.98 27.74
CA ILE A 129 -2.82 3.49 28.40
C ILE A 129 -2.10 2.44 27.51
N PHE A 130 -2.84 1.56 26.85
CA PHE A 130 -2.26 0.58 25.92
C PHE A 130 -1.51 1.27 24.76
N TYR A 131 -2.04 2.36 24.20
CA TYR A 131 -1.31 3.13 23.17
C TYR A 131 -0.08 3.84 23.73
N GLY A 132 -0.15 4.35 24.96
CA GLY A 132 1.05 4.86 25.64
C GLY A 132 2.14 3.78 25.84
N ILE A 133 1.72 2.54 26.11
CA ILE A 133 2.61 1.37 26.16
C ILE A 133 3.21 1.07 24.77
N GLN A 134 2.41 1.13 23.69
CA GLN A 134 2.92 0.93 22.34
C GLN A 134 3.95 2.00 21.95
N THR A 135 3.74 3.24 22.36
CA THR A 135 4.73 4.32 22.15
C THR A 135 6.01 4.07 22.93
N LEU A 136 5.92 3.68 24.21
CA LEU A 136 7.09 3.32 25.00
C LEU A 136 7.82 2.11 24.39
N ARG A 137 7.10 1.04 23.98
CA ARG A 137 7.66 -0.13 23.27
C ARG A 137 8.48 0.29 22.06
N LYS A 138 7.89 1.09 21.17
CA LYS A 138 8.53 1.55 19.92
C LYS A 138 9.65 2.57 20.14
N SER A 139 9.70 3.20 21.31
CA SER A 139 10.80 4.11 21.70
C SER A 139 12.08 3.36 22.07
N LEU A 140 11.98 2.09 22.45
CA LEU A 140 13.12 1.24 22.78
C LEU A 140 13.75 0.69 21.48
N PRO A 141 15.05 0.30 21.49
CA PRO A 141 15.62 -0.46 20.40
C PRO A 141 14.89 -1.80 20.25
N ALA A 142 14.73 -2.30 19.03
CA ALA A 142 14.09 -3.59 18.79
C ALA A 142 14.83 -4.72 19.53
N VAL A 143 16.16 -4.68 19.50
CA VAL A 143 17.06 -5.57 20.27
C VAL A 143 18.11 -4.71 20.94
N ALA A 144 18.10 -4.66 22.28
CA ALA A 144 19.05 -3.89 23.06
C ALA A 144 20.42 -4.61 23.17
N GLU A 145 21.49 -3.87 22.93
CA GLU A 145 22.86 -4.36 23.13
C GLU A 145 23.27 -4.35 24.62
N SER A 146 22.62 -3.52 25.43
CA SER A 146 22.93 -3.34 26.84
C SER A 146 21.76 -3.78 27.75
N LYS A 147 22.10 -4.07 29.04
CA LYS A 147 21.09 -4.38 30.06
C LYS A 147 20.43 -3.14 30.68
N SER A 148 20.67 -1.98 30.13
CA SER A 148 20.05 -0.71 30.55
C SER A 148 19.94 0.24 29.39
N ILE A 149 18.80 0.90 29.30
CA ILE A 149 18.48 1.92 28.27
C ILE A 149 18.17 3.24 28.99
N LEU A 150 18.64 4.33 28.42
CA LEU A 150 18.32 5.68 28.88
C LEU A 150 17.07 6.19 28.17
N LEU A 151 16.04 6.58 28.92
CA LEU A 151 14.86 7.26 28.40
C LEU A 151 14.98 8.75 28.75
N PRO A 152 15.15 9.64 27.77
CA PRO A 152 15.22 11.08 28.00
C PRO A 152 13.99 11.59 28.77
N ALA A 153 14.19 12.54 29.68
CA ALA A 153 13.09 13.18 30.38
C ALA A 153 12.22 13.94 29.39
N ALA A 154 10.92 13.63 29.35
CA ALA A 154 9.98 14.20 28.41
C ALA A 154 8.53 13.98 28.86
N VAL A 155 7.62 14.77 28.29
CA VAL A 155 6.19 14.53 28.31
C VAL A 155 5.71 14.31 26.89
N VAL A 156 5.05 13.18 26.64
CA VAL A 156 4.35 12.88 25.39
C VAL A 156 2.86 12.98 25.65
N ASN A 157 2.17 13.88 24.96
CA ASN A 157 0.69 13.95 24.90
C ASN A 157 0.25 13.50 23.54
N ASP A 158 -0.65 12.52 23.48
CA ASP A 158 -1.02 11.93 22.21
C ASP A 158 -2.45 11.36 22.18
N GLU A 159 -3.04 11.42 21.02
CA GLU A 159 -4.36 10.87 20.72
C GLU A 159 -4.51 10.62 19.21
N PRO A 160 -5.33 9.64 18.79
CA PRO A 160 -5.56 9.39 17.37
C PRO A 160 -6.39 10.48 16.71
N ARG A 161 -6.11 10.75 15.44
CA ARG A 161 -6.88 11.64 14.58
C ARG A 161 -8.27 11.06 14.26
N PHE A 162 -8.37 9.76 13.99
CA PHE A 162 -9.59 9.07 13.60
C PHE A 162 -9.98 7.98 14.59
N THR A 163 -11.27 7.79 14.78
CA THR A 163 -11.84 6.77 15.68
C THR A 163 -11.87 5.38 15.04
N TYR A 164 -11.84 5.28 13.70
CA TYR A 164 -11.78 4.02 12.95
C TYR A 164 -10.43 3.90 12.25
N ARG A 165 -9.66 2.91 12.62
CA ARG A 165 -8.32 2.65 12.09
C ARG A 165 -8.19 1.16 11.82
N ALA A 166 -8.31 0.77 10.55
CA ALA A 166 -8.51 -0.63 10.21
C ALA A 166 -7.56 -1.12 9.12
N MET A 167 -7.43 -2.45 9.12
CA MET A 167 -6.86 -3.23 8.04
C MET A 167 -7.74 -4.46 7.77
N HIS A 168 -7.97 -4.74 6.51
CA HIS A 168 -8.76 -5.86 6.01
C HIS A 168 -7.87 -7.07 5.71
N LEU A 169 -8.42 -8.28 5.84
CA LEU A 169 -7.83 -9.51 5.35
C LEU A 169 -8.90 -10.39 4.71
N ASP A 170 -8.73 -10.67 3.42
CA ASP A 170 -9.49 -11.69 2.70
C ASP A 170 -8.97 -13.08 3.07
N VAL A 171 -9.85 -13.93 3.59
CA VAL A 171 -9.55 -15.34 3.91
C VAL A 171 -10.34 -16.31 3.02
N CYS A 172 -11.01 -15.77 1.99
CA CYS A 172 -11.88 -16.53 1.08
C CYS A 172 -11.15 -17.03 -0.13
N ARG A 173 -10.41 -16.14 -0.83
CA ARG A 173 -9.60 -16.52 -2.00
C ARG A 173 -8.48 -17.44 -1.57
N HIS A 174 -7.80 -17.09 -0.46
CA HIS A 174 -6.89 -18.01 0.24
C HIS A 174 -7.18 -18.05 1.74
N PHE A 175 -7.18 -19.25 2.32
CA PHE A 175 -7.52 -19.50 3.72
C PHE A 175 -6.28 -19.46 4.61
N PHE A 176 -6.34 -18.77 5.75
CA PHE A 176 -5.24 -18.65 6.69
C PHE A 176 -5.62 -19.24 8.06
N PRO A 177 -4.70 -19.96 8.74
CA PRO A 177 -4.97 -20.56 10.03
C PRO A 177 -5.15 -19.53 11.15
N VAL A 178 -5.87 -19.89 12.21
CA VAL A 178 -6.15 -19.03 13.37
C VAL A 178 -4.88 -18.42 13.96
N GLU A 179 -3.79 -19.19 14.04
CA GLU A 179 -2.52 -18.70 14.56
C GLU A 179 -1.94 -17.56 13.76
N PHE A 180 -2.11 -17.59 12.42
CA PHE A 180 -1.71 -16.47 11.58
C PHE A 180 -2.62 -15.25 11.76
N VAL A 181 -3.93 -15.46 11.88
CA VAL A 181 -4.89 -14.38 12.17
C VAL A 181 -4.53 -13.67 13.48
N LYS A 182 -4.12 -14.40 14.52
CA LYS A 182 -3.60 -13.81 15.76
C LYS A 182 -2.31 -13.03 15.56
N LYS A 183 -1.36 -13.58 14.78
CA LYS A 183 -0.12 -12.86 14.40
C LYS A 183 -0.42 -11.57 13.63
N TYR A 184 -1.43 -11.60 12.75
CA TYR A 184 -1.92 -10.42 12.04
C TYR A 184 -2.48 -9.37 13.01
N ILE A 185 -3.27 -9.78 14.00
CA ILE A 185 -3.79 -8.90 15.06
C ILE A 185 -2.65 -8.27 15.88
N ASP A 186 -1.56 -9.01 16.16
CA ASP A 186 -0.37 -8.45 16.83
C ASP A 186 0.32 -7.36 16.00
N LEU A 187 0.36 -7.51 14.66
CA LEU A 187 0.82 -6.47 13.76
C LEU A 187 -0.08 -5.23 13.82
N LEU A 188 -1.40 -5.41 13.83
CA LEU A 188 -2.34 -4.29 13.94
C LEU A 188 -2.13 -3.53 15.25
N ALA A 189 -1.94 -4.25 16.37
CA ALA A 189 -1.67 -3.65 17.67
C ALA A 189 -0.35 -2.84 17.68
N LEU A 190 0.71 -3.35 17.05
CA LEU A 190 1.98 -2.63 16.90
C LEU A 190 1.82 -1.29 16.16
N HIS A 191 0.87 -1.22 15.22
CA HIS A 191 0.57 -0.05 14.40
C HIS A 191 -0.56 0.83 14.96
N ASN A 192 -0.99 0.63 16.19
CA ASN A 192 -2.07 1.37 16.84
C ASN A 192 -3.42 1.31 16.09
N MET A 193 -3.66 0.24 15.32
CA MET A 193 -4.96 -0.04 14.73
C MET A 193 -5.94 -0.49 15.80
N ASN A 194 -7.25 -0.20 15.61
CA ASN A 194 -8.29 -0.61 16.53
C ASN A 194 -9.40 -1.46 15.89
N THR A 195 -9.28 -1.77 14.60
CA THR A 195 -10.26 -2.59 13.89
C THR A 195 -9.57 -3.56 12.94
N PHE A 196 -9.98 -4.82 13.00
CA PHE A 196 -9.63 -5.87 12.06
C PHE A 196 -10.86 -6.20 11.22
N HIS A 197 -10.85 -5.91 9.94
CA HIS A 197 -11.91 -6.26 9.01
C HIS A 197 -11.64 -7.65 8.44
N TRP A 198 -12.49 -8.61 8.77
CA TRP A 198 -12.32 -10.01 8.41
C TRP A 198 -13.32 -10.40 7.33
N HIS A 199 -12.85 -10.53 6.09
CA HIS A 199 -13.66 -10.91 4.93
C HIS A 199 -13.82 -12.43 4.88
N LEU A 200 -15.01 -12.91 5.23
CA LEU A 200 -15.27 -14.30 5.60
C LEU A 200 -16.05 -15.10 4.57
N THR A 201 -16.61 -14.44 3.53
CA THR A 201 -17.40 -15.12 2.49
C THR A 201 -17.20 -14.50 1.13
N ASP A 202 -17.02 -15.34 0.10
CA ASP A 202 -16.85 -14.93 -1.28
C ASP A 202 -17.20 -16.10 -2.23
N ASP A 203 -17.12 -15.87 -3.53
CA ASP A 203 -17.37 -16.86 -4.58
C ASP A 203 -16.50 -18.11 -4.46
N GLN A 204 -15.24 -17.94 -3.99
CA GLN A 204 -14.22 -18.98 -3.92
C GLN A 204 -14.23 -19.75 -2.58
N GLY A 205 -15.04 -19.32 -1.62
CA GLY A 205 -15.14 -20.04 -0.36
C GLY A 205 -15.95 -19.35 0.73
N TRP A 206 -16.70 -20.14 1.45
CA TRP A 206 -17.40 -19.80 2.69
C TRP A 206 -16.54 -20.19 3.90
N ARG A 207 -16.20 -19.24 4.79
CA ARG A 207 -15.21 -19.46 5.86
C ARG A 207 -15.79 -19.48 7.28
N ILE A 208 -17.10 -19.42 7.43
CA ILE A 208 -17.80 -19.36 8.72
C ILE A 208 -18.50 -20.68 8.99
N GLU A 209 -18.30 -21.31 10.15
CA GLU A 209 -19.16 -22.42 10.57
C GLU A 209 -20.59 -21.93 10.75
N SER A 210 -21.51 -22.43 9.91
CA SER A 210 -22.94 -22.28 10.10
C SER A 210 -23.55 -23.56 10.63
N LYS A 211 -24.24 -23.48 11.77
CA LYS A 211 -24.96 -24.60 12.35
C LYS A 211 -26.33 -24.80 11.71
N LYS A 212 -26.92 -23.72 11.20
CA LYS A 212 -28.22 -23.76 10.56
C LYS A 212 -28.14 -24.21 9.10
N TYR A 213 -27.03 -23.92 8.43
CA TYR A 213 -26.80 -24.22 7.03
C TYR A 213 -25.53 -25.06 6.80
N PRO A 214 -25.49 -26.35 7.25
CA PRO A 214 -24.27 -27.14 7.31
C PRO A 214 -23.59 -27.39 5.96
N LYS A 215 -24.36 -27.39 4.84
CA LYS A 215 -23.76 -27.51 3.50
C LYS A 215 -22.79 -26.39 3.14
N LEU A 216 -22.89 -25.20 3.77
CA LEU A 216 -21.91 -24.13 3.59
C LEU A 216 -20.51 -24.60 4.04
N ASN A 217 -20.46 -25.42 5.11
CA ASN A 217 -19.21 -25.96 5.62
C ASN A 217 -18.75 -27.21 4.83
N GLU A 218 -19.70 -28.02 4.35
CA GLU A 218 -19.41 -29.26 3.64
C GLU A 218 -19.05 -29.02 2.17
N ILE A 219 -19.70 -28.07 1.52
CA ILE A 219 -19.59 -27.77 0.08
C ILE A 219 -18.98 -26.40 -0.13
N GLY A 220 -19.59 -25.34 0.44
CA GLY A 220 -19.21 -23.94 0.19
C GLY A 220 -17.81 -23.59 0.64
N SER A 221 -17.23 -24.34 1.58
CA SER A 221 -15.89 -24.07 2.08
C SER A 221 -14.77 -24.68 1.23
N VAL A 222 -15.08 -25.50 0.21
CA VAL A 222 -14.10 -26.22 -0.61
C VAL A 222 -14.32 -25.96 -2.09
N ARG A 223 -13.31 -25.53 -2.81
CA ARG A 223 -13.25 -25.53 -4.28
C ARG A 223 -12.36 -26.66 -4.78
N HIS A 224 -12.73 -27.28 -5.93
CA HIS A 224 -12.05 -28.48 -6.43
C HIS A 224 -10.80 -28.20 -7.29
N ARG A 225 -10.57 -26.96 -7.62
CA ARG A 225 -9.40 -26.49 -8.36
C ARG A 225 -9.23 -25.00 -8.15
N THR A 226 -8.06 -24.48 -8.43
CA THR A 226 -7.77 -23.03 -8.42
C THR A 226 -7.04 -22.67 -9.71
N VAL A 227 -7.39 -21.54 -10.30
CA VAL A 227 -6.68 -20.99 -11.47
C VAL A 227 -5.21 -20.73 -11.11
N VAL A 228 -4.30 -21.09 -12.02
CA VAL A 228 -2.86 -20.91 -11.88
C VAL A 228 -2.40 -19.70 -12.70
N GLY A 229 -1.58 -18.83 -12.11
CA GLY A 229 -1.14 -17.60 -12.76
C GLY A 229 -2.23 -16.54 -12.79
N TYR A 230 -2.23 -15.70 -13.84
CA TYR A 230 -3.23 -14.65 -14.01
C TYR A 230 -4.61 -15.20 -14.39
N LEU A 231 -5.63 -14.43 -14.03
CA LEU A 231 -7.00 -14.64 -14.49
C LEU A 231 -7.03 -14.80 -16.02
N GLY A 232 -7.73 -15.85 -16.47
CA GLY A 232 -7.85 -16.14 -17.90
C GLY A 232 -6.71 -17.00 -18.48
N SER A 233 -5.77 -17.47 -17.68
CA SER A 233 -4.72 -18.41 -18.14
C SER A 233 -5.30 -19.72 -18.71
N GLY A 234 -6.48 -20.14 -18.21
CA GLY A 234 -7.09 -21.43 -18.54
C GLY A 234 -6.40 -22.64 -17.91
N GLU A 235 -5.42 -22.41 -17.06
CA GLU A 235 -4.68 -23.45 -16.32
C GLU A 235 -5.20 -23.56 -14.89
N TYR A 236 -5.32 -24.81 -14.38
CA TYR A 236 -5.82 -25.09 -13.02
C TYR A 236 -4.91 -26.13 -12.33
N ASP A 237 -4.77 -25.98 -11.03
CA ASP A 237 -3.99 -26.90 -10.18
C ASP A 237 -4.69 -28.26 -9.95
N ASN A 238 -6.01 -28.33 -10.19
CA ASN A 238 -6.86 -29.50 -10.00
C ASN A 238 -6.72 -30.15 -8.60
N THR A 239 -6.56 -29.29 -7.59
CA THR A 239 -6.39 -29.69 -6.19
C THR A 239 -7.49 -29.10 -5.34
N ASP A 240 -8.12 -29.92 -4.49
CA ASP A 240 -9.12 -29.44 -3.53
C ASP A 240 -8.46 -28.43 -2.57
N TYR A 241 -9.07 -27.25 -2.47
CA TYR A 241 -8.61 -26.18 -1.62
C TYR A 241 -9.75 -25.62 -0.77
N GLY A 242 -9.55 -25.48 0.54
CA GLY A 242 -10.59 -24.94 1.39
C GLY A 242 -10.25 -24.93 2.87
N GLY A 243 -11.27 -24.66 3.66
CA GLY A 243 -11.23 -24.54 5.10
C GLY A 243 -12.29 -23.58 5.60
N TYR A 244 -12.60 -23.64 6.87
CA TYR A 244 -13.47 -22.69 7.57
C TYR A 244 -13.08 -22.59 9.04
N TYR A 245 -13.50 -21.53 9.70
CA TYR A 245 -13.32 -21.35 11.13
C TYR A 245 -14.56 -21.83 11.86
N THR A 246 -14.37 -22.63 12.93
CA THR A 246 -15.46 -22.97 13.85
C THR A 246 -15.92 -21.72 14.62
N GLN A 247 -17.14 -21.72 15.11
CA GLN A 247 -17.65 -20.60 15.94
C GLN A 247 -16.78 -20.39 17.18
N GLU A 248 -16.22 -21.45 17.76
CA GLU A 248 -15.31 -21.38 18.89
C GLU A 248 -13.98 -20.73 18.51
N GLN A 249 -13.40 -21.06 17.34
CA GLN A 249 -12.19 -20.43 16.84
C GLN A 249 -12.40 -18.94 16.56
N MET A 250 -13.55 -18.57 15.98
CA MET A 250 -13.87 -17.16 15.75
C MET A 250 -14.00 -16.39 17.08
N LYS A 251 -14.67 -16.95 18.08
CA LYS A 251 -14.75 -16.37 19.43
C LYS A 251 -13.38 -16.24 20.10
N GLU A 252 -12.50 -17.21 19.88
CA GLU A 252 -11.11 -17.18 20.35
C GLU A 252 -10.35 -15.99 19.72
N VAL A 253 -10.48 -15.78 18.40
CA VAL A 253 -9.89 -14.66 17.70
C VAL A 253 -10.46 -13.31 18.21
N VAL A 254 -11.77 -13.22 18.39
CA VAL A 254 -12.44 -12.05 18.96
C VAL A 254 -11.91 -11.71 20.36
N ALA A 255 -11.76 -12.73 21.23
CA ALA A 255 -11.23 -12.52 22.58
C ALA A 255 -9.77 -12.07 22.55
N TYR A 256 -8.95 -12.68 21.68
CA TYR A 256 -7.54 -12.32 21.49
C TYR A 256 -7.36 -10.87 21.00
N ALA A 257 -8.21 -10.45 20.06
CA ALA A 257 -8.23 -9.06 19.56
C ALA A 257 -8.67 -8.07 20.64
N ALA A 258 -9.69 -8.44 21.42
CA ALA A 258 -10.22 -7.59 22.49
C ALA A 258 -9.20 -7.29 23.59
N GLU A 259 -8.31 -8.23 23.93
CA GLU A 259 -7.20 -7.99 24.86
C GLU A 259 -6.24 -6.89 24.36
N ARG A 260 -6.22 -6.63 23.03
CA ARG A 260 -5.39 -5.61 22.35
C ARG A 260 -6.20 -4.40 21.92
N TYR A 261 -7.45 -4.28 22.43
CA TYR A 261 -8.39 -3.21 22.08
C TYR A 261 -8.67 -3.12 20.57
N ILE A 262 -8.67 -4.26 19.88
CA ILE A 262 -9.01 -4.36 18.46
C ILE A 262 -10.40 -4.98 18.32
N ASN A 263 -11.30 -4.24 17.69
CA ASN A 263 -12.62 -4.74 17.28
C ASN A 263 -12.47 -5.63 16.05
N VAL A 264 -13.11 -6.79 16.03
CA VAL A 264 -13.20 -7.63 14.83
C VAL A 264 -14.51 -7.30 14.12
N LEU A 265 -14.39 -6.70 12.93
CA LEU A 265 -15.49 -6.40 12.02
C LEU A 265 -15.66 -7.58 11.05
N PRO A 266 -16.70 -8.43 11.18
CA PRO A 266 -16.94 -9.48 10.21
C PRO A 266 -17.59 -8.94 8.95
N GLU A 267 -17.26 -9.52 7.79
CA GLU A 267 -17.95 -9.30 6.54
C GLU A 267 -18.59 -10.58 6.02
N ILE A 268 -19.85 -10.45 5.60
CA ILE A 268 -20.54 -11.37 4.71
C ILE A 268 -20.95 -10.60 3.48
N ASP A 269 -20.41 -10.98 2.33
CA ASP A 269 -20.71 -10.29 1.10
C ASP A 269 -22.08 -10.66 0.56
N LEU A 270 -22.87 -9.64 0.20
CA LEU A 270 -24.25 -9.71 -0.24
C LEU A 270 -24.53 -8.58 -1.25
N PRO A 271 -25.35 -8.78 -2.27
CA PRO A 271 -25.89 -10.05 -2.78
C PRO A 271 -25.02 -10.67 -3.86
N GLY A 272 -23.91 -9.99 -4.24
CA GLY A 272 -22.84 -10.50 -5.09
C GLY A 272 -21.93 -11.47 -4.35
N HIS A 273 -20.88 -11.99 -4.99
CA HIS A 273 -19.84 -12.83 -4.41
C HIS A 273 -20.37 -14.02 -3.58
N THR A 274 -21.42 -14.69 -4.10
CA THR A 274 -22.18 -15.71 -3.36
C THR A 274 -22.18 -17.09 -4.03
N LEU A 275 -21.27 -17.38 -4.98
CA LEU A 275 -21.22 -18.69 -5.64
C LEU A 275 -20.98 -19.84 -4.66
N SER A 276 -20.22 -19.62 -3.57
CA SER A 276 -20.04 -20.62 -2.51
C SER A 276 -21.36 -20.97 -1.80
N VAL A 277 -22.24 -19.98 -1.61
CA VAL A 277 -23.61 -20.15 -1.11
C VAL A 277 -24.47 -20.90 -2.14
N LEU A 278 -24.43 -20.48 -3.40
CA LEU A 278 -25.24 -21.05 -4.47
C LEU A 278 -24.82 -22.50 -4.79
N ALA A 279 -23.55 -22.82 -4.72
CA ALA A 279 -23.07 -24.21 -4.83
C ALA A 279 -23.62 -25.09 -3.71
N SER A 280 -23.76 -24.55 -2.49
CA SER A 280 -24.30 -25.25 -1.32
C SER A 280 -25.81 -25.38 -1.33
N TYR A 281 -26.52 -24.33 -1.78
CA TYR A 281 -27.97 -24.18 -1.81
C TYR A 281 -28.44 -23.57 -3.13
N PRO A 282 -28.48 -24.35 -4.22
CA PRO A 282 -28.79 -23.84 -5.57
C PRO A 282 -30.14 -23.13 -5.68
N GLU A 283 -31.09 -23.50 -4.81
CA GLU A 283 -32.40 -22.89 -4.75
C GLU A 283 -32.40 -21.40 -4.38
N PHE A 284 -31.29 -20.87 -3.82
CA PHE A 284 -31.14 -19.45 -3.50
C PHE A 284 -30.69 -18.61 -4.70
N GLY A 285 -30.29 -19.23 -5.80
CA GLY A 285 -29.97 -18.57 -7.05
C GLY A 285 -31.20 -18.37 -7.96
N CYS A 286 -31.07 -17.48 -8.96
CA CYS A 286 -32.13 -17.18 -9.90
C CYS A 286 -32.41 -18.32 -10.89
N THR A 287 -31.37 -19.09 -11.26
CA THR A 287 -31.47 -20.20 -12.24
C THR A 287 -31.72 -21.55 -11.57
N GLY A 288 -31.44 -21.70 -10.28
CA GLY A 288 -31.54 -22.97 -9.56
C GLY A 288 -30.39 -23.94 -9.82
N GLY A 289 -29.32 -23.47 -10.43
CA GLY A 289 -28.10 -24.22 -10.67
C GLY A 289 -28.08 -25.07 -11.95
N PRO A 290 -27.10 -25.98 -12.10
CA PRO A 290 -26.04 -26.25 -11.11
C PRO A 290 -25.03 -25.10 -10.98
N TYR A 291 -24.45 -24.96 -9.78
CA TYR A 291 -23.37 -24.03 -9.46
C TYR A 291 -22.19 -24.79 -8.87
N GLU A 292 -20.98 -24.23 -9.00
CA GLU A 292 -19.78 -24.71 -8.30
C GLU A 292 -19.18 -23.59 -7.45
N VAL A 293 -18.43 -23.96 -6.40
CA VAL A 293 -17.58 -23.02 -5.68
C VAL A 293 -16.52 -22.55 -6.67
N CYS A 294 -16.40 -21.24 -6.84
CA CYS A 294 -15.66 -20.66 -7.97
C CYS A 294 -14.17 -20.98 -7.93
N PRO A 295 -13.57 -21.50 -9.01
CA PRO A 295 -12.13 -21.74 -9.09
C PRO A 295 -11.36 -20.53 -9.62
N ASP A 296 -12.06 -19.54 -10.19
CA ASP A 296 -11.51 -18.37 -10.85
C ASP A 296 -11.65 -17.10 -10.01
N TRP A 297 -10.94 -16.05 -10.41
CA TRP A 297 -11.07 -14.71 -9.84
C TRP A 297 -12.02 -13.86 -10.68
N GLY A 298 -12.61 -12.82 -10.09
CA GLY A 298 -13.43 -11.83 -10.81
C GLY A 298 -14.90 -11.75 -10.38
N VAL A 299 -15.73 -11.15 -11.23
CA VAL A 299 -17.15 -10.86 -11.00
C VAL A 299 -18.03 -11.81 -11.80
N PHE A 300 -18.96 -12.49 -11.14
CA PHE A 300 -19.77 -13.55 -11.73
C PHE A 300 -21.25 -13.16 -11.82
N PRO A 301 -21.97 -13.58 -12.89
CA PRO A 301 -23.34 -13.16 -13.11
C PRO A 301 -24.36 -13.77 -12.14
N ASP A 302 -24.01 -14.88 -11.49
CA ASP A 302 -24.89 -15.60 -10.59
C ASP A 302 -24.76 -15.09 -9.17
N VAL A 303 -25.80 -14.45 -8.68
CA VAL A 303 -25.90 -13.78 -7.37
C VAL A 303 -27.15 -14.26 -6.64
N LEU A 304 -27.32 -13.93 -5.36
CA LEU A 304 -28.52 -14.27 -4.61
C LEU A 304 -29.82 -13.79 -5.32
N CYS A 305 -30.82 -14.64 -5.31
CA CYS A 305 -32.15 -14.33 -5.83
C CYS A 305 -32.97 -13.52 -4.80
N ILE A 306 -32.94 -12.21 -4.90
CA ILE A 306 -33.63 -11.31 -3.92
C ILE A 306 -35.14 -11.46 -3.99
N GLY A 307 -35.68 -11.95 -5.11
CA GLY A 307 -37.10 -12.32 -5.22
C GLY A 307 -37.48 -13.60 -4.47
N ASN A 308 -36.50 -14.41 -4.04
CA ASN A 308 -36.73 -15.63 -3.28
C ASN A 308 -36.74 -15.35 -1.78
N GLU A 309 -37.88 -15.53 -1.13
CA GLU A 309 -38.02 -15.29 0.32
C GLU A 309 -37.16 -16.21 1.17
N GLN A 310 -36.90 -17.45 0.73
CA GLN A 310 -36.00 -18.35 1.44
C GLN A 310 -34.53 -17.85 1.39
N ALA A 311 -34.09 -17.27 0.28
CA ALA A 311 -32.77 -16.63 0.21
C ALA A 311 -32.68 -15.40 1.14
N MET A 312 -33.74 -14.61 1.23
CA MET A 312 -33.78 -13.47 2.15
C MET A 312 -33.83 -13.91 3.62
N GLN A 313 -34.53 -15.02 3.94
CA GLN A 313 -34.51 -15.61 5.28
C GLN A 313 -33.14 -16.17 5.63
N PHE A 314 -32.45 -16.79 4.66
CA PHE A 314 -31.06 -17.24 4.81
C PHE A 314 -30.15 -16.07 5.22
N VAL A 315 -30.25 -14.92 4.55
CA VAL A 315 -29.47 -13.72 4.93
C VAL A 315 -29.70 -13.34 6.39
N GLU A 316 -30.96 -13.23 6.81
CA GLU A 316 -31.28 -12.90 8.21
C GLU A 316 -30.77 -13.94 9.21
N ASP A 317 -30.85 -15.23 8.85
CA ASP A 317 -30.40 -16.31 9.72
C ASP A 317 -28.86 -16.30 9.89
N ILE A 318 -28.11 -16.05 8.82
CA ILE A 318 -26.64 -15.97 8.89
C ILE A 318 -26.21 -14.71 9.68
N LEU A 319 -26.84 -13.56 9.44
CA LEU A 319 -26.61 -12.37 10.26
C LEU A 319 -26.93 -12.63 11.73
N GLY A 320 -27.94 -13.47 12.02
CA GLY A 320 -28.27 -13.92 13.36
C GLY A 320 -27.17 -14.74 14.01
N GLU A 321 -26.56 -15.71 13.29
CA GLU A 321 -25.41 -16.48 13.78
C GLU A 321 -24.17 -15.59 14.03
N LEU A 322 -23.92 -14.59 13.14
CA LEU A 322 -22.78 -13.69 13.29
C LEU A 322 -22.84 -12.85 14.56
N ILE A 323 -23.96 -12.25 14.86
CA ILE A 323 -24.09 -11.37 16.05
C ILE A 323 -23.91 -12.12 17.38
N GLU A 324 -24.06 -13.44 17.39
CA GLU A 324 -23.76 -14.30 18.55
C GLU A 324 -22.24 -14.54 18.72
N ILE A 325 -21.46 -14.35 17.66
CA ILE A 325 -20.02 -14.57 17.64
C ILE A 325 -19.27 -13.25 17.82
N PHE A 326 -19.70 -12.21 17.08
CA PHE A 326 -18.99 -10.93 16.98
C PHE A 326 -19.71 -9.83 17.78
N PRO A 327 -19.08 -9.28 18.81
CA PRO A 327 -19.66 -8.18 19.60
C PRO A 327 -19.60 -6.82 18.88
N SER A 328 -19.01 -6.74 17.71
CA SER A 328 -18.86 -5.52 16.91
C SER A 328 -20.20 -4.80 16.73
N ARG A 329 -20.20 -3.48 16.93
CA ARG A 329 -21.35 -2.64 16.61
C ARG A 329 -21.74 -2.71 15.15
N TYR A 330 -20.73 -2.87 14.27
CA TYR A 330 -20.90 -2.91 12.83
C TYR A 330 -20.78 -4.33 12.31
N ILE A 331 -21.59 -4.66 11.30
CA ILE A 331 -21.44 -5.84 10.44
C ILE A 331 -21.28 -5.31 9.01
N HIS A 332 -20.22 -5.73 8.31
CA HIS A 332 -20.05 -5.40 6.91
C HIS A 332 -20.84 -6.41 6.08
N ILE A 333 -21.64 -5.92 5.13
CA ILE A 333 -22.56 -6.73 4.34
C ILE A 333 -22.27 -6.68 2.84
N GLY A 334 -21.05 -6.28 2.45
CA GLY A 334 -20.61 -6.17 1.07
C GLY A 334 -21.35 -5.09 0.29
N GLY A 335 -21.98 -5.47 -0.79
CA GLY A 335 -22.80 -4.61 -1.63
C GLY A 335 -22.17 -4.28 -2.97
N ASP A 336 -20.93 -4.71 -3.18
CA ASP A 336 -20.15 -4.49 -4.38
C ASP A 336 -20.49 -5.47 -5.51
N GLU A 337 -20.12 -5.08 -6.69
CA GLU A 337 -19.98 -5.89 -7.90
C GLU A 337 -21.11 -6.92 -8.18
N ALA A 338 -22.34 -6.66 -7.74
CA ALA A 338 -23.47 -7.55 -7.95
C ALA A 338 -24.10 -7.35 -9.35
N PRO A 339 -23.91 -8.24 -10.36
CA PRO A 339 -24.48 -8.06 -11.69
C PRO A 339 -25.99 -8.21 -11.70
N ARG A 340 -26.69 -7.32 -12.41
CA ARG A 340 -28.16 -7.27 -12.50
C ARG A 340 -28.76 -8.23 -13.54
N VAL A 341 -27.91 -8.89 -14.34
CA VAL A 341 -28.33 -9.67 -15.51
C VAL A 341 -29.30 -10.80 -15.17
N ARG A 342 -29.08 -11.49 -14.04
CA ARG A 342 -29.98 -12.58 -13.61
C ARG A 342 -31.32 -12.03 -13.12
N TRP A 343 -31.32 -10.96 -12.33
CA TRP A 343 -32.55 -10.38 -11.80
C TRP A 343 -33.47 -9.85 -12.87
N LYS A 344 -32.96 -9.27 -13.97
CA LYS A 344 -33.73 -8.78 -15.11
C LYS A 344 -34.61 -9.85 -15.72
N ASN A 345 -34.13 -11.10 -15.72
CA ASN A 345 -34.80 -12.24 -16.35
C ASN A 345 -35.46 -13.21 -15.35
N CYS A 346 -35.32 -12.97 -14.06
CA CYS A 346 -35.85 -13.83 -12.99
C CYS A 346 -37.30 -13.47 -12.63
N PRO A 347 -38.29 -14.37 -12.86
CA PRO A 347 -39.67 -14.07 -12.51
C PRO A 347 -39.91 -13.74 -11.04
N LYS A 348 -39.12 -14.35 -10.12
CA LYS A 348 -39.23 -14.07 -8.68
C LYS A 348 -38.74 -12.66 -8.36
N CYS A 349 -37.58 -12.22 -8.94
CA CYS A 349 -37.04 -10.89 -8.76
C CYS A 349 -37.96 -9.83 -9.37
N GLN A 350 -38.50 -10.05 -10.59
CA GLN A 350 -39.43 -9.12 -11.22
C GLN A 350 -40.76 -9.02 -10.47
N LYS A 351 -41.23 -10.12 -9.87
CA LYS A 351 -42.37 -10.09 -8.96
C LYS A 351 -42.09 -9.25 -7.73
N ARG A 352 -40.93 -9.44 -7.06
CA ARG A 352 -40.54 -8.62 -5.90
C ARG A 352 -40.45 -7.14 -6.25
N ILE A 353 -39.85 -6.78 -7.37
CA ILE A 353 -39.79 -5.42 -7.89
C ILE A 353 -41.17 -4.80 -8.00
N ALA A 354 -42.14 -5.56 -8.55
CA ALA A 354 -43.52 -5.09 -8.71
C ALA A 354 -44.26 -4.96 -7.37
N GLU A 355 -44.10 -5.92 -6.45
CA GLU A 355 -44.74 -5.93 -5.14
C GLU A 355 -44.24 -4.82 -4.24
N GLU A 356 -42.94 -4.54 -4.24
CA GLU A 356 -42.30 -3.47 -3.46
C GLU A 356 -42.37 -2.09 -4.16
N GLY A 357 -42.93 -2.03 -5.36
CA GLY A 357 -43.07 -0.80 -6.13
C GLY A 357 -41.76 -0.17 -6.57
N LEU A 358 -40.69 -0.98 -6.74
CA LEU A 358 -39.36 -0.52 -7.12
C LEU A 358 -39.38 -0.09 -8.59
N ARG A 359 -39.09 1.20 -8.84
CA ARG A 359 -39.20 1.78 -10.20
C ARG A 359 -37.86 2.41 -10.61
N ALA A 360 -37.52 2.30 -11.87
CA ALA A 360 -36.40 3.04 -12.46
C ALA A 360 -36.62 4.55 -12.31
N GLY A 361 -35.57 5.29 -12.02
CA GLY A 361 -35.61 6.74 -11.87
C GLY A 361 -34.36 7.27 -11.16
N GLY A 362 -34.05 8.55 -11.36
CA GLY A 362 -32.88 9.18 -10.73
C GLY A 362 -31.52 8.62 -11.20
N GLY A 363 -31.49 8.01 -12.41
CA GLY A 363 -30.28 7.38 -12.94
C GLY A 363 -30.14 5.90 -12.58
N PHE A 364 -31.04 5.32 -11.77
CA PHE A 364 -31.00 3.94 -11.32
C PHE A 364 -32.08 3.08 -11.96
N THR A 365 -31.78 1.80 -12.15
CA THR A 365 -32.73 0.81 -12.63
C THR A 365 -33.61 0.27 -11.49
N ALA A 366 -34.65 -0.50 -11.83
CA ALA A 366 -35.45 -1.19 -10.82
C ALA A 366 -34.64 -2.29 -10.09
N GLU A 367 -33.69 -2.89 -10.80
CA GLU A 367 -32.77 -3.89 -10.25
C GLU A 367 -31.73 -3.28 -9.29
N ASP A 368 -31.29 -2.04 -9.52
CA ASP A 368 -30.45 -1.32 -8.54
C ASP A 368 -31.22 -1.10 -7.23
N ARG A 369 -32.51 -0.73 -7.33
CA ARG A 369 -33.38 -0.61 -6.17
C ARG A 369 -33.74 -1.95 -5.52
N LEU A 370 -33.68 -3.05 -6.30
CA LEU A 370 -33.81 -4.39 -5.70
C LEU A 370 -32.60 -4.74 -4.83
N GLN A 371 -31.39 -4.32 -5.20
CA GLN A 371 -30.23 -4.42 -4.30
C GLN A 371 -30.44 -3.55 -3.05
N SER A 372 -30.88 -2.31 -3.21
CA SER A 372 -31.20 -1.43 -2.06
C SER A 372 -32.22 -2.08 -1.11
N TYR A 373 -33.22 -2.77 -1.65
CA TYR A 373 -34.20 -3.53 -0.83
C TYR A 373 -33.51 -4.61 0.01
N CYS A 374 -32.55 -5.35 -0.58
CA CYS A 374 -31.75 -6.36 0.13
C CYS A 374 -30.96 -5.71 1.31
N MET A 375 -30.21 -4.65 1.00
CA MET A 375 -29.42 -3.91 2.01
C MET A 375 -30.28 -3.35 3.12
N GLN A 376 -31.39 -2.71 2.79
CA GLN A 376 -32.34 -2.15 3.79
C GLN A 376 -33.00 -3.25 4.63
N ARG A 377 -33.23 -4.44 4.08
CA ARG A 377 -33.78 -5.56 4.86
C ARG A 377 -32.75 -6.08 5.87
N ALA A 378 -31.50 -6.24 5.44
CA ALA A 378 -30.38 -6.59 6.33
C ALA A 378 -30.17 -5.52 7.42
N GLU A 379 -30.23 -4.24 7.05
CA GLU A 379 -30.14 -3.13 8.01
C GLU A 379 -31.25 -3.20 9.05
N ARG A 380 -32.52 -3.32 8.65
CA ARG A 380 -33.65 -3.43 9.59
C ARG A 380 -33.48 -4.60 10.57
N PHE A 381 -33.01 -5.76 10.06
CA PHE A 381 -32.76 -6.92 10.90
C PHE A 381 -31.67 -6.67 11.95
N LEU A 382 -30.57 -6.02 11.56
CA LEU A 382 -29.43 -5.71 12.42
C LEU A 382 -29.74 -4.56 13.39
N ASN A 383 -30.41 -3.49 12.91
CA ASN A 383 -30.79 -2.35 13.76
C ASN A 383 -31.74 -2.77 14.89
N ALA A 384 -32.68 -3.70 14.62
CA ALA A 384 -33.55 -4.27 15.65
C ALA A 384 -32.79 -5.03 16.75
N ARG A 385 -31.50 -5.34 16.51
CA ARG A 385 -30.60 -6.03 17.45
C ARG A 385 -29.44 -5.15 17.93
N GLY A 386 -29.55 -3.84 17.74
CA GLY A 386 -28.55 -2.86 18.17
C GLY A 386 -27.25 -2.87 17.37
N ARG A 387 -27.29 -3.36 16.13
CA ARG A 387 -26.14 -3.36 15.20
C ARG A 387 -26.41 -2.43 14.04
N SER A 388 -25.34 -1.96 13.38
CA SER A 388 -25.38 -1.13 12.18
C SER A 388 -24.67 -1.82 11.04
N ILE A 389 -25.02 -1.49 9.78
CA ILE A 389 -24.35 -2.00 8.61
C ILE A 389 -23.21 -1.10 8.16
N ILE A 390 -22.19 -1.73 7.56
CA ILE A 390 -21.25 -1.10 6.64
C ILE A 390 -21.44 -1.78 5.29
N GLY A 391 -21.31 -1.04 4.19
CA GLY A 391 -21.25 -1.62 2.84
C GLY A 391 -20.33 -0.83 1.94
N TRP A 392 -19.84 -1.48 0.88
CA TRP A 392 -19.04 -0.84 -0.15
C TRP A 392 -19.83 0.27 -0.85
N ASP A 393 -19.17 1.22 -1.49
CA ASP A 393 -19.82 2.45 -1.98
C ASP A 393 -20.84 2.23 -3.12
N GLU A 394 -20.96 1.02 -3.68
CA GLU A 394 -22.06 0.63 -4.57
C GLU A 394 -23.43 0.60 -3.89
N ILE A 395 -23.51 0.54 -2.57
CA ILE A 395 -24.79 0.70 -1.85
C ILE A 395 -25.42 2.09 -2.08
N LEU A 396 -24.64 3.05 -2.59
CA LEU A 396 -25.13 4.36 -3.06
C LEU A 396 -25.86 4.28 -4.42
N ASN A 397 -25.83 3.12 -5.09
CA ASN A 397 -26.50 2.89 -6.36
C ASN A 397 -27.97 2.48 -6.12
N GLY A 398 -28.83 3.45 -5.89
CA GLY A 398 -30.25 3.27 -5.58
C GLY A 398 -30.64 4.08 -4.35
N ASP A 399 -31.46 3.46 -3.49
CA ASP A 399 -31.91 4.07 -2.24
C ASP A 399 -31.07 3.55 -1.08
N VAL A 400 -30.04 4.30 -0.68
CA VAL A 400 -29.15 3.91 0.42
C VAL A 400 -29.93 3.69 1.70
N ALA A 401 -29.55 2.68 2.49
CA ALA A 401 -30.16 2.39 3.77
C ALA A 401 -29.89 3.54 4.77
N PRO A 402 -30.90 4.03 5.55
CA PRO A 402 -30.82 5.30 6.25
C PRO A 402 -29.68 5.46 7.26
N ASN A 403 -29.26 4.37 7.90
CA ASN A 403 -28.18 4.38 8.92
C ASN A 403 -26.93 3.62 8.45
N ALA A 404 -26.81 3.37 7.15
CA ALA A 404 -25.65 2.69 6.60
C ALA A 404 -24.39 3.56 6.69
N THR A 405 -23.29 2.97 7.11
CA THR A 405 -21.96 3.52 6.93
C THR A 405 -21.42 3.07 5.57
N VAL A 406 -20.83 3.97 4.81
CA VAL A 406 -20.33 3.72 3.45
C VAL A 406 -18.84 3.54 3.47
N MET A 407 -18.33 2.41 2.94
CA MET A 407 -16.91 2.18 2.73
C MET A 407 -16.56 2.47 1.27
N SER A 408 -15.79 3.56 1.04
CA SER A 408 -15.49 4.06 -0.31
C SER A 408 -14.20 3.47 -0.84
N TRP A 409 -14.30 2.56 -1.82
CA TRP A 409 -13.16 1.85 -2.42
C TRP A 409 -12.86 2.23 -3.88
N GLN A 410 -13.88 2.61 -4.67
CA GLN A 410 -13.74 3.00 -6.09
C GLN A 410 -13.07 4.39 -6.27
N GLY A 411 -12.29 4.82 -5.30
CA GLY A 411 -11.75 6.15 -5.15
C GLY A 411 -12.43 6.89 -4.00
N SER A 412 -12.19 8.20 -3.88
CA SER A 412 -12.78 9.00 -2.78
C SER A 412 -14.17 9.58 -3.11
N ALA A 413 -14.61 9.50 -4.35
CA ALA A 413 -15.85 10.15 -4.81
C ALA A 413 -17.11 9.60 -4.13
N GLY A 414 -17.19 8.29 -3.92
CA GLY A 414 -18.29 7.64 -3.19
C GLY A 414 -18.40 8.12 -1.76
N GLY A 415 -17.26 8.18 -1.05
CA GLY A 415 -17.19 8.66 0.34
C GLY A 415 -17.54 10.14 0.46
N ILE A 416 -17.04 10.99 -0.46
CA ILE A 416 -17.43 12.42 -0.50
C ILE A 416 -18.93 12.55 -0.68
N LYS A 417 -19.53 11.81 -1.62
CA LYS A 417 -20.98 11.82 -1.85
C LYS A 417 -21.75 11.36 -0.62
N ALA A 418 -21.33 10.28 0.04
CA ALA A 418 -21.96 9.76 1.24
C ALA A 418 -21.90 10.77 2.40
N ALA A 419 -20.76 11.40 2.66
CA ALA A 419 -20.60 12.44 3.68
C ALA A 419 -21.48 13.67 3.39
N GLN A 420 -21.61 14.06 2.11
CA GLN A 420 -22.53 15.13 1.69
C GLN A 420 -24.01 14.79 1.93
N MET A 421 -24.36 13.50 1.91
CA MET A 421 -25.70 13.00 2.22
C MET A 421 -25.93 12.82 3.73
N GLY A 422 -24.89 12.98 4.57
CA GLY A 422 -24.95 12.84 6.02
C GLY A 422 -24.77 11.41 6.52
N HIS A 423 -24.21 10.51 5.70
CA HIS A 423 -23.80 9.17 6.09
C HIS A 423 -22.38 9.15 6.64
N ASP A 424 -22.14 8.33 7.64
CA ASP A 424 -20.78 8.04 8.09
C ASP A 424 -20.00 7.29 7.00
N VAL A 425 -18.69 7.56 6.93
CA VAL A 425 -17.83 7.10 5.84
C VAL A 425 -16.52 6.52 6.39
N ILE A 426 -16.08 5.44 5.75
CA ILE A 426 -14.73 4.90 5.89
C ILE A 426 -14.05 5.01 4.52
N MET A 427 -12.88 5.66 4.47
CA MET A 427 -12.14 5.84 3.23
C MET A 427 -11.18 4.66 3.00
N ALA A 428 -11.40 3.94 1.90
CA ALA A 428 -10.57 2.81 1.45
C ALA A 428 -10.23 2.90 -0.03
N PRO A 429 -9.88 4.10 -0.60
CA PRO A 429 -9.73 4.27 -2.03
C PRO A 429 -8.63 3.36 -2.59
N ASN A 430 -8.95 2.62 -3.67
CA ASN A 430 -8.02 1.68 -4.31
C ASN A 430 -6.70 2.32 -4.75
N THR A 431 -6.72 3.60 -5.06
CA THR A 431 -5.54 4.39 -5.43
C THR A 431 -4.50 4.53 -4.31
N HIS A 432 -4.87 4.30 -3.03
CA HIS A 432 -4.01 4.49 -1.86
C HIS A 432 -4.09 3.34 -0.84
N CYS A 433 -5.08 2.47 -0.93
CA CYS A 433 -5.44 1.52 0.14
C CYS A 433 -5.50 0.05 -0.29
N TYR A 434 -5.16 -0.30 -1.55
CA TYR A 434 -5.20 -1.67 -2.01
C TYR A 434 -3.81 -2.31 -1.91
N PHE A 435 -3.60 -3.05 -0.83
CA PHE A 435 -2.30 -3.65 -0.51
C PHE A 435 -2.04 -4.97 -1.26
N ASP A 436 -2.94 -5.41 -2.10
CA ASP A 436 -2.77 -6.45 -3.10
C ASP A 436 -2.07 -5.97 -4.39
N PHE A 437 -1.87 -4.65 -4.56
CA PHE A 437 -1.07 -4.07 -5.63
C PHE A 437 0.43 -4.22 -5.37
N TYR A 438 1.24 -4.26 -6.44
CA TYR A 438 2.69 -4.25 -6.34
C TYR A 438 3.21 -3.08 -5.50
N GLN A 439 4.30 -3.29 -4.76
CA GLN A 439 4.91 -2.22 -3.94
C GLN A 439 5.87 -1.33 -4.74
N THR A 440 6.26 -1.74 -5.93
CA THR A 440 7.19 -1.05 -6.83
C THR A 440 6.73 -1.16 -8.28
N ALA A 441 7.18 -0.23 -9.12
CA ALA A 441 6.94 -0.28 -10.56
C ALA A 441 7.84 -1.30 -11.29
N ASP A 442 9.01 -1.62 -10.75
CA ASP A 442 9.85 -2.72 -11.22
C ASP A 442 9.38 -4.02 -10.60
N THR A 443 8.60 -4.78 -11.36
CA THR A 443 7.93 -6.00 -10.89
C THR A 443 8.69 -7.29 -11.19
N LYS A 444 9.89 -7.19 -11.77
CA LYS A 444 10.67 -8.35 -12.25
C LYS A 444 10.92 -9.40 -11.16
N ASP A 445 11.24 -8.95 -9.95
CA ASP A 445 11.57 -9.80 -8.80
C ASP A 445 10.46 -9.79 -7.73
N GLU A 446 9.28 -9.21 -8.07
CA GLU A 446 8.13 -9.17 -7.17
C GLU A 446 7.34 -10.48 -7.20
N PRO A 447 6.76 -10.89 -6.07
CA PRO A 447 5.78 -11.97 -6.09
C PRO A 447 4.55 -11.55 -6.91
N LEU A 448 3.91 -12.54 -7.56
CA LEU A 448 2.72 -12.29 -8.38
C LEU A 448 1.65 -11.52 -7.60
N ALA A 449 1.13 -10.45 -8.20
CA ALA A 449 0.05 -9.63 -7.64
C ALA A 449 -1.00 -9.34 -8.71
N ILE A 450 -2.15 -8.79 -8.33
CA ILE A 450 -3.25 -8.47 -9.25
C ILE A 450 -2.85 -7.43 -10.31
N GLY A 451 -1.82 -6.65 -10.05
CA GLY A 451 -1.36 -5.53 -10.87
C GLY A 451 -1.24 -4.25 -10.06
N GLY A 452 -1.35 -3.10 -10.73
CA GLY A 452 -1.23 -1.80 -10.08
C GLY A 452 0.17 -1.53 -9.50
N CYS A 453 0.35 -0.35 -8.90
CA CYS A 453 1.57 -0.02 -8.17
C CYS A 453 1.21 0.92 -7.01
N LEU A 454 1.46 0.47 -5.79
CA LEU A 454 1.15 1.23 -4.57
C LEU A 454 2.35 1.21 -3.61
N PRO A 455 3.35 2.07 -3.80
CA PRO A 455 4.48 2.19 -2.88
C PRO A 455 4.07 2.85 -1.55
N VAL A 456 4.92 2.71 -0.54
CA VAL A 456 4.72 3.30 0.80
C VAL A 456 4.45 4.80 0.74
N SER A 457 5.14 5.53 -0.16
CA SER A 457 4.94 6.97 -0.36
C SER A 457 3.50 7.29 -0.78
N LYS A 458 2.93 6.50 -1.68
CA LYS A 458 1.57 6.70 -2.16
C LYS A 458 0.51 6.46 -1.09
N VAL A 459 0.70 5.44 -0.25
CA VAL A 459 -0.17 5.24 0.93
C VAL A 459 -0.09 6.43 1.87
N TYR A 460 1.10 6.97 2.10
CA TYR A 460 1.33 8.12 2.99
C TYR A 460 0.69 9.43 2.49
N GLU A 461 0.48 9.60 1.18
CA GLU A 461 -0.20 10.74 0.58
C GLU A 461 -1.68 10.82 0.92
N LEU A 462 -2.31 9.71 1.30
CA LEU A 462 -3.73 9.67 1.59
C LEU A 462 -4.14 10.77 2.58
N GLU A 463 -5.18 11.52 2.20
CA GLU A 463 -5.88 12.46 3.07
C GLU A 463 -7.37 12.09 3.07
N PRO A 464 -7.85 11.39 4.12
CA PRO A 464 -9.21 10.87 4.14
C PRO A 464 -10.31 11.93 4.09
N THR A 465 -9.99 13.17 4.46
CA THR A 465 -10.96 14.29 4.47
C THR A 465 -10.82 15.23 3.28
N ALA A 466 -9.96 14.90 2.31
CA ALA A 466 -9.75 15.74 1.13
C ALA A 466 -11.06 15.98 0.36
N GLY A 467 -11.29 17.24 -0.04
CA GLY A 467 -12.48 17.64 -0.81
C GLY A 467 -13.76 17.81 0.02
N LEU A 468 -13.70 17.68 1.35
CA LEU A 468 -14.82 17.87 2.26
C LEU A 468 -14.72 19.20 3.02
N THR A 469 -15.87 19.77 3.37
CA THR A 469 -15.94 20.87 4.34
C THR A 469 -15.72 20.31 5.76
N GLU A 470 -15.41 21.18 6.74
CA GLU A 470 -15.23 20.76 8.14
C GLU A 470 -16.45 20.01 8.70
N GLU A 471 -17.68 20.41 8.31
CA GLU A 471 -18.90 19.75 8.75
C GLU A 471 -19.05 18.35 8.13
N GLN A 472 -18.76 18.23 6.82
CA GLN A 472 -18.80 16.95 6.12
C GLN A 472 -17.69 16.00 6.60
N ALA A 473 -16.53 16.54 6.92
CA ALA A 473 -15.39 15.76 7.43
C ALA A 473 -15.69 15.06 8.76
N LYS A 474 -16.67 15.54 9.55
CA LYS A 474 -17.11 14.89 10.79
C LYS A 474 -17.75 13.52 10.56
N HIS A 475 -18.24 13.26 9.35
CA HIS A 475 -18.76 11.95 8.95
C HIS A 475 -17.66 10.94 8.58
N VAL A 476 -16.42 11.39 8.38
CA VAL A 476 -15.31 10.48 8.10
C VAL A 476 -14.82 9.84 9.40
N LEU A 477 -15.21 8.59 9.63
CA LEU A 477 -14.79 7.82 10.80
C LEU A 477 -13.28 7.51 10.76
N GLY A 478 -12.73 7.34 9.57
CA GLY A 478 -11.33 7.03 9.36
C GLY A 478 -11.05 6.40 8.00
N ALA A 479 -10.00 5.60 7.95
CA ALA A 479 -9.58 4.91 6.74
C ALA A 479 -9.30 3.42 7.00
N GLN A 480 -9.24 2.65 5.91
CA GLN A 480 -8.88 1.24 5.90
C GLN A 480 -8.06 0.93 4.67
N ALA A 481 -7.10 0.01 4.76
CA ALA A 481 -6.55 -0.63 3.57
C ALA A 481 -7.09 -2.06 3.45
N ASN A 482 -7.17 -2.53 2.19
CA ASN A 482 -7.68 -3.84 1.84
C ASN A 482 -6.54 -4.72 1.33
N LEU A 483 -6.55 -5.99 1.75
CA LEU A 483 -5.64 -7.02 1.27
C LEU A 483 -6.47 -8.17 0.71
N TRP A 484 -6.76 -8.10 -0.60
CA TRP A 484 -7.39 -9.14 -1.36
C TRP A 484 -6.38 -10.24 -1.67
N THR A 485 -6.78 -11.50 -1.66
CA THR A 485 -5.83 -12.61 -1.63
C THR A 485 -5.89 -13.54 -2.85
N GLU A 486 -6.43 -13.10 -3.97
CA GLU A 486 -6.47 -13.88 -5.23
C GLU A 486 -5.10 -14.42 -5.61
N TYR A 487 -4.07 -13.60 -5.45
CA TYR A 487 -2.68 -13.94 -5.78
C TYR A 487 -1.78 -14.15 -4.55
N ILE A 488 -2.35 -14.05 -3.34
CA ILE A 488 -1.60 -14.07 -2.09
C ILE A 488 -1.94 -15.34 -1.31
N ALA A 489 -1.23 -16.43 -1.61
CA ALA A 489 -1.56 -17.76 -1.12
C ALA A 489 -0.89 -18.14 0.22
N THR A 490 0.16 -17.42 0.66
CA THR A 490 0.94 -17.79 1.84
C THR A 490 0.97 -16.67 2.89
N THR A 491 1.21 -17.04 4.12
CA THR A 491 1.34 -16.10 5.24
C THR A 491 2.50 -15.12 5.05
N GLU A 492 3.62 -15.62 4.51
CA GLU A 492 4.80 -14.82 4.19
C GLU A 492 4.52 -13.79 3.09
N HIS A 493 3.66 -14.15 2.13
CA HIS A 493 3.24 -13.22 1.08
C HIS A 493 2.29 -12.15 1.64
N VAL A 494 1.36 -12.50 2.53
CA VAL A 494 0.54 -11.52 3.26
C VAL A 494 1.41 -10.52 4.01
N GLU A 495 2.40 -11.00 4.78
CA GLU A 495 3.32 -10.13 5.53
C GLU A 495 4.11 -9.20 4.60
N TYR A 496 4.61 -9.73 3.48
CA TYR A 496 5.32 -8.95 2.46
C TYR A 496 4.46 -7.83 1.90
N MET A 497 3.24 -8.14 1.47
CA MET A 497 2.33 -7.16 0.88
C MET A 497 1.82 -6.13 1.89
N LEU A 498 1.71 -6.51 3.16
CA LEU A 498 1.26 -5.63 4.23
C LEU A 498 2.34 -4.64 4.66
N LEU A 499 3.58 -5.09 4.82
CA LEU A 499 4.68 -4.35 5.44
C LEU A 499 5.69 -3.83 4.41
N PRO A 500 6.18 -2.58 4.54
CA PRO A 500 5.90 -1.61 5.61
C PRO A 500 4.73 -0.64 5.29
N ARG A 501 3.88 -0.89 4.29
CA ARG A 501 2.75 0.01 3.91
C ARG A 501 1.79 0.27 5.07
N LEU A 502 1.60 -0.71 5.95
CA LEU A 502 0.78 -0.56 7.15
C LEU A 502 1.30 0.56 8.08
N ALA A 503 2.61 0.78 8.11
CA ALA A 503 3.20 1.90 8.88
C ALA A 503 2.77 3.27 8.33
N ALA A 504 2.70 3.42 7.01
CA ALA A 504 2.21 4.64 6.36
C ALA A 504 0.74 4.88 6.65
N LEU A 505 -0.09 3.84 6.52
CA LEU A 505 -1.51 3.91 6.84
C LEU A 505 -1.74 4.27 8.32
N ALA A 506 -0.96 3.68 9.24
CA ALA A 506 -1.03 3.97 10.66
C ALA A 506 -0.78 5.48 10.95
N GLU A 507 0.21 6.07 10.30
CA GLU A 507 0.49 7.49 10.49
C GLU A 507 -0.58 8.39 9.86
N VAL A 508 -1.13 8.02 8.71
CA VAL A 508 -2.28 8.73 8.11
C VAL A 508 -3.49 8.75 9.04
N GLN A 509 -3.76 7.64 9.70
CA GLN A 509 -4.94 7.49 10.57
C GLN A 509 -4.75 8.10 11.97
N TRP A 510 -3.51 8.25 12.41
CA TRP A 510 -3.16 8.69 13.76
C TRP A 510 -2.76 10.16 13.82
N THR A 511 -1.84 10.56 12.95
CA THR A 511 -1.13 11.84 13.02
C THR A 511 -1.87 12.95 12.29
N ALA A 512 -1.90 14.15 12.84
CA ALA A 512 -2.49 15.32 12.21
C ALA A 512 -1.78 15.67 10.89
N PRO A 513 -2.49 16.12 9.84
CA PRO A 513 -1.94 16.34 8.50
C PRO A 513 -0.77 17.32 8.46
N ASP A 514 -0.82 18.38 9.27
CA ASP A 514 0.20 19.43 9.36
C ASP A 514 1.52 18.94 9.99
N LYS A 515 1.51 17.78 10.64
CA LYS A 515 2.70 17.14 11.23
C LYS A 515 3.31 16.05 10.36
N LYS A 516 2.63 15.67 9.28
CA LYS A 516 3.12 14.64 8.35
C LYS A 516 4.32 15.17 7.56
N ASP A 517 5.40 14.40 7.54
CA ASP A 517 6.63 14.68 6.78
C ASP A 517 7.22 13.34 6.33
N TYR A 518 7.09 13.05 5.03
CA TYR A 518 7.45 11.74 4.49
C TYR A 518 8.93 11.40 4.71
N LYS A 519 9.85 12.35 4.53
CA LYS A 519 11.29 12.11 4.73
C LYS A 519 11.66 11.80 6.18
N LYS A 520 10.97 12.41 7.14
CA LYS A 520 11.13 12.08 8.56
C LYS A 520 10.45 10.76 8.92
N PHE A 521 9.29 10.48 8.28
CA PHE A 521 8.59 9.22 8.43
C PHE A 521 9.46 8.05 7.98
N GLU A 522 10.07 8.09 6.79
CA GLU A 522 10.97 7.05 6.28
C GLU A 522 12.03 6.67 7.31
N LYS A 523 12.69 7.66 7.96
CA LYS A 523 13.69 7.41 9.00
C LYS A 523 13.12 6.70 10.23
N ARG A 524 11.85 6.98 10.60
CA ARG A 524 11.18 6.29 11.72
C ARG A 524 10.76 4.87 11.35
N VAL A 525 10.37 4.66 10.08
CA VAL A 525 9.99 3.33 9.59
C VAL A 525 11.17 2.38 9.61
N VAL A 526 12.38 2.83 9.29
CA VAL A 526 13.60 1.99 9.43
C VAL A 526 13.72 1.42 10.84
N HIS A 527 13.51 2.24 11.87
CA HIS A 527 13.51 1.74 13.25
C HIS A 527 12.36 0.75 13.53
N LEU A 528 11.18 0.98 12.98
CA LEU A 528 10.06 0.05 13.11
C LEU A 528 10.32 -1.28 12.36
N MET A 529 11.01 -1.24 11.23
CA MET A 529 11.37 -2.45 10.45
C MET A 529 12.34 -3.36 11.22
N GLU A 530 13.11 -2.83 12.19
CA GLU A 530 13.91 -3.66 13.11
C GLU A 530 13.04 -4.53 14.03
N PHE A 531 11.84 -4.05 14.40
CA PHE A 531 10.86 -4.87 15.12
C PHE A 531 10.32 -5.99 14.22
N TYR A 532 10.04 -5.72 12.92
CA TYR A 532 9.64 -6.77 11.99
C TYR A 532 10.71 -7.85 11.85
N ARG A 533 11.98 -7.43 11.73
CA ARG A 533 13.12 -8.35 11.65
C ARG A 533 13.26 -9.20 12.90
N ARG A 534 13.19 -8.59 14.09
CA ARG A 534 13.25 -9.30 15.37
C ARG A 534 12.15 -10.35 15.51
N ASP A 535 10.93 -9.99 15.14
CA ASP A 535 9.74 -10.82 15.30
C ASP A 535 9.54 -11.81 14.13
N GLY A 536 10.48 -11.85 13.17
CA GLY A 536 10.49 -12.80 12.06
C GLY A 536 9.39 -12.59 11.04
N PHE A 537 8.97 -11.34 10.83
CA PHE A 537 8.04 -11.00 9.75
C PHE A 537 8.77 -10.88 8.41
N ASN A 538 8.13 -11.37 7.35
CA ASN A 538 8.53 -11.04 5.99
C ASN A 538 7.99 -9.66 5.61
N PHE A 539 8.82 -8.78 5.06
CA PHE A 539 8.40 -7.42 4.70
C PHE A 539 9.09 -6.92 3.44
N GLY A 540 8.43 -6.05 2.67
CA GLY A 540 9.00 -5.38 1.51
C GLY A 540 10.20 -4.51 1.88
N LYS A 541 11.30 -4.65 1.15
CA LYS A 541 12.57 -4.00 1.45
C LYS A 541 12.84 -2.76 0.59
N HIS A 542 11.85 -2.34 -0.21
CA HIS A 542 11.99 -1.25 -1.20
C HIS A 542 12.46 0.08 -0.61
N LEU A 543 12.13 0.35 0.67
CA LEU A 543 12.66 1.54 1.36
C LEU A 543 14.19 1.53 1.51
N TYR A 544 14.81 0.35 1.48
CA TYR A 544 16.27 0.23 1.51
C TYR A 544 16.92 0.35 0.13
N ASN A 545 16.12 0.48 -0.93
CA ASN A 545 16.66 0.59 -2.28
C ASN A 545 17.49 1.86 -2.43
N LEU A 546 18.50 1.78 -3.29
CA LEU A 546 19.26 2.92 -3.75
C LEU A 546 18.36 3.83 -4.59
N HIS A 547 18.22 5.07 -4.17
CA HIS A 547 17.53 6.09 -4.94
C HIS A 547 18.54 6.84 -5.78
N ALA A 548 18.32 6.86 -7.09
CA ALA A 548 19.10 7.60 -8.05
C ALA A 548 18.21 8.64 -8.75
N ALA A 549 18.68 9.86 -8.85
CA ALA A 549 18.06 10.92 -9.65
C ALA A 549 19.09 11.40 -10.69
N VAL A 550 18.69 11.42 -11.95
CA VAL A 550 19.49 11.95 -13.06
C VAL A 550 18.91 13.30 -13.44
N GLN A 551 19.72 14.32 -13.44
CA GLN A 551 19.31 15.70 -13.74
C GLN A 551 20.13 16.20 -14.93
N PRO A 552 19.53 16.28 -16.14
CA PRO A 552 20.19 16.85 -17.31
C PRO A 552 20.45 18.37 -17.12
N ASP A 553 21.67 18.79 -17.38
CA ASP A 553 22.09 20.21 -17.34
C ASP A 553 22.56 20.63 -18.75
N VAL A 554 21.60 21.14 -19.53
CA VAL A 554 21.81 21.58 -20.92
C VAL A 554 22.87 22.68 -21.00
N GLU A 555 22.92 23.62 -20.03
CA GLU A 555 23.87 24.74 -20.05
C GLU A 555 25.31 24.28 -19.87
N LYS A 556 25.53 23.29 -19.00
CA LYS A 556 26.87 22.72 -18.74
C LYS A 556 27.20 21.50 -19.60
N HIS A 557 26.25 21.04 -20.40
CA HIS A 557 26.36 19.88 -21.25
C HIS A 557 26.78 18.62 -20.46
N GLN A 558 26.04 18.36 -19.37
CA GLN A 558 26.28 17.23 -18.47
C GLN A 558 24.98 16.67 -17.92
N SER A 559 24.97 15.41 -17.49
CA SER A 559 23.92 14.85 -16.62
C SER A 559 24.49 14.70 -15.22
N LEU A 560 23.75 15.18 -14.21
CA LEU A 560 24.17 15.10 -12.81
C LEU A 560 23.42 13.95 -12.11
N ILE A 561 24.17 12.98 -11.55
CA ILE A 561 23.61 11.84 -10.82
C ILE A 561 23.68 12.11 -9.33
N THR A 562 22.52 12.13 -8.67
CA THR A 562 22.41 12.20 -7.21
C THR A 562 21.93 10.87 -6.67
N LEU A 563 22.65 10.33 -5.70
CA LEU A 563 22.36 9.03 -5.07
C LEU A 563 22.04 9.22 -3.60
N SER A 564 21.11 8.44 -3.07
CA SER A 564 20.78 8.42 -1.64
C SER A 564 20.30 7.06 -1.18
N ALA A 565 20.50 6.76 0.09
CA ALA A 565 19.94 5.61 0.79
C ALA A 565 19.30 6.10 2.10
N ILE A 566 18.20 5.46 2.51
CA ILE A 566 17.35 5.91 3.61
C ILE A 566 18.06 5.92 4.98
N ASP A 567 19.01 5.01 5.15
CA ASP A 567 19.74 4.76 6.40
C ASP A 567 21.15 5.35 6.40
N ASP A 568 21.43 6.28 5.46
CA ASP A 568 22.75 6.87 5.23
C ASP A 568 23.87 5.81 5.02
N ALA A 569 23.49 4.61 4.56
CA ALA A 569 24.41 3.52 4.27
C ALA A 569 25.40 3.92 3.16
N PRO A 570 26.66 3.41 3.18
CA PRO A 570 27.66 3.79 2.21
C PRO A 570 27.27 3.31 0.80
N ILE A 571 27.33 4.25 -0.14
CA ILE A 571 27.10 4.02 -1.56
C ILE A 571 28.44 4.00 -2.29
N TYR A 572 28.61 3.05 -3.17
CA TYR A 572 29.81 2.93 -4.03
C TYR A 572 29.39 2.93 -5.51
N TYR A 573 30.22 3.46 -6.39
CA TYR A 573 29.91 3.50 -7.83
C TYR A 573 31.14 3.24 -8.71
N THR A 574 30.85 2.90 -9.97
CA THR A 574 31.80 2.73 -11.09
C THR A 574 31.28 3.46 -12.33
N LEU A 575 32.19 3.79 -13.27
CA LEU A 575 31.89 4.49 -14.52
C LEU A 575 32.19 3.63 -15.77
N ASP A 576 32.57 2.39 -15.57
CA ASP A 576 33.03 1.46 -16.61
C ASP A 576 32.16 0.19 -16.70
N GLY A 577 31.01 0.20 -16.06
CA GLY A 577 30.09 -0.94 -16.04
C GLY A 577 30.47 -2.09 -15.10
N SER A 578 31.61 -2.01 -14.41
CA SER A 578 32.01 -3.02 -13.44
C SER A 578 31.10 -2.99 -12.19
N GLU A 579 30.89 -4.15 -11.53
CA GLU A 579 30.09 -4.25 -10.32
C GLU A 579 30.74 -3.45 -9.17
N PRO A 580 30.04 -2.52 -8.50
CA PRO A 580 30.56 -1.79 -7.37
C PRO A 580 30.82 -2.69 -6.16
N THR A 581 31.98 -2.46 -5.51
CA THR A 581 32.38 -3.13 -4.29
C THR A 581 32.79 -2.11 -3.23
N THR A 582 33.09 -2.53 -2.00
CA THR A 582 33.63 -1.65 -0.97
C THR A 582 34.99 -1.04 -1.30
N ALA A 583 35.67 -1.53 -2.37
CA ALA A 583 36.92 -0.97 -2.89
C ALA A 583 36.68 0.05 -4.03
N SER A 584 35.47 0.15 -4.56
CA SER A 584 35.08 1.12 -5.59
C SER A 584 34.99 2.54 -5.04
N THR A 585 34.79 3.53 -5.91
CA THR A 585 34.67 4.93 -5.51
C THR A 585 33.46 5.12 -4.60
N ARG A 586 33.68 5.65 -3.40
CA ARG A 586 32.58 5.98 -2.46
C ARG A 586 31.88 7.26 -2.92
N TYR A 587 30.57 7.21 -3.01
CA TYR A 587 29.74 8.37 -3.31
C TYR A 587 29.72 9.36 -2.12
N THR A 588 30.03 10.62 -2.36
CA THR A 588 30.03 11.70 -1.36
C THR A 588 29.38 12.98 -1.89
N GLU A 589 29.30 13.15 -3.20
CA GLU A 589 28.72 14.31 -3.89
C GLU A 589 28.17 13.89 -5.25
N PRO A 590 27.27 14.68 -5.88
CA PRO A 590 26.69 14.36 -7.16
C PRO A 590 27.75 14.11 -8.23
N VAL A 591 27.55 13.07 -9.06
CA VAL A 591 28.46 12.66 -10.12
C VAL A 591 28.06 13.30 -11.44
N SER A 592 28.99 13.99 -12.09
CA SER A 592 28.78 14.60 -13.40
C SER A 592 29.15 13.63 -14.51
N ILE A 593 28.23 13.41 -15.46
CA ILE A 593 28.42 12.60 -16.66
C ILE A 593 28.48 13.53 -17.87
N THR A 594 29.62 13.54 -18.56
CA THR A 594 29.90 14.42 -19.70
C THR A 594 30.27 13.67 -20.99
N ALA A 595 30.24 12.36 -20.96
CA ALA A 595 30.53 11.46 -22.07
C ALA A 595 29.81 10.13 -21.90
N SER A 596 29.78 9.30 -22.94
CA SER A 596 29.25 7.95 -22.90
C SER A 596 29.83 7.16 -21.74
N THR A 597 28.97 6.62 -20.87
CA THR A 597 29.33 6.03 -19.57
C THR A 597 28.40 4.90 -19.24
N GLU A 598 28.93 3.78 -18.79
CA GLU A 598 28.18 2.70 -18.14
C GLU A 598 28.28 2.90 -16.63
N PHE A 599 27.31 3.61 -16.06
CA PHE A 599 27.27 3.92 -14.65
C PHE A 599 26.63 2.79 -13.85
N ARG A 600 27.31 2.34 -12.78
CA ARG A 600 26.72 1.44 -11.79
C ARG A 600 26.95 1.98 -10.37
N ALA A 601 25.94 1.82 -9.52
CA ALA A 601 26.04 2.15 -8.10
C ALA A 601 25.42 1.07 -7.24
N ALA A 602 25.93 0.88 -6.03
CA ALA A 602 25.39 -0.05 -5.05
C ALA A 602 25.47 0.50 -3.64
N VAL A 603 24.42 0.27 -2.86
CA VAL A 603 24.46 0.37 -1.40
C VAL A 603 24.90 -0.98 -0.87
N ILE A 604 25.98 -0.99 -0.08
CA ILE A 604 26.52 -2.23 0.49
C ILE A 604 26.40 -2.18 2.01
N ARG A 605 25.53 -3.04 2.56
CA ARG A 605 25.24 -3.12 3.99
C ARG A 605 25.79 -4.39 4.63
N PRO A 606 26.23 -4.33 5.90
CA PRO A 606 26.74 -5.51 6.62
C PRO A 606 25.69 -6.62 6.81
N ASP A 607 24.42 -6.27 6.86
CA ASP A 607 23.29 -7.19 7.03
C ASP A 607 22.78 -7.81 5.74
N GLY A 608 23.38 -7.45 4.59
CA GLY A 608 23.07 -8.00 3.29
C GLY A 608 21.85 -7.37 2.59
N PHE A 609 21.25 -6.33 3.14
CA PHE A 609 20.18 -5.57 2.45
C PHE A 609 20.77 -4.63 1.40
N ASN A 610 21.44 -5.21 0.42
CA ASN A 610 22.09 -4.47 -0.66
C ASN A 610 21.06 -4.10 -1.72
N SER A 611 21.33 -2.99 -2.39
CA SER A 611 20.57 -2.53 -3.54
C SER A 611 21.51 -1.90 -4.54
N SER A 612 21.24 -2.09 -5.83
CA SER A 612 22.05 -1.53 -6.91
C SER A 612 21.17 -0.77 -7.90
N TRP A 613 21.79 0.13 -8.62
CA TRP A 613 21.21 0.86 -9.74
C TRP A 613 22.23 0.98 -10.84
N GLN A 614 21.80 0.89 -12.09
CA GLN A 614 22.63 1.04 -13.26
C GLN A 614 21.95 1.90 -14.31
N GLU A 615 22.75 2.66 -15.06
CA GLU A 615 22.30 3.47 -16.17
C GLU A 615 23.39 3.56 -17.24
N THR A 616 22.98 3.52 -18.52
CA THR A 616 23.87 3.67 -19.65
C THR A 616 23.62 4.99 -20.35
N PHE A 617 24.61 5.84 -20.33
CA PHE A 617 24.61 7.11 -21.07
C PHE A 617 25.32 6.90 -22.41
N SER A 618 24.61 7.14 -23.51
CA SER A 618 25.11 7.02 -24.87
C SER A 618 25.14 8.42 -25.52
N PHE A 619 26.19 9.20 -25.23
CA PHE A 619 26.31 10.53 -25.76
C PHE A 619 26.54 10.50 -27.28
N ASN A 620 25.76 11.31 -27.98
CA ASN A 620 25.78 11.47 -29.43
C ASN A 620 25.70 12.99 -29.76
N LYS A 621 25.63 13.37 -31.03
CA LYS A 621 25.63 14.79 -31.44
C LYS A 621 24.38 15.56 -31.04
N ALA A 622 23.29 14.88 -30.77
CA ALA A 622 22.05 15.51 -30.27
C ALA A 622 21.99 15.60 -28.73
N THR A 623 22.88 14.89 -28.02
CA THR A 623 22.81 14.83 -26.56
C THR A 623 22.84 16.20 -25.92
N LEU A 624 21.84 16.48 -25.07
CA LEU A 624 21.62 17.74 -24.35
C LEU A 624 21.49 18.97 -25.28
N CYS A 625 21.11 18.77 -26.53
CA CYS A 625 20.77 19.86 -27.45
C CYS A 625 19.33 20.33 -27.19
N PRO A 626 19.02 21.61 -27.52
CA PRO A 626 17.65 22.12 -27.43
C PRO A 626 16.67 21.36 -28.34
N VAL A 627 15.54 20.91 -27.80
CA VAL A 627 14.43 20.29 -28.54
C VAL A 627 13.21 21.20 -28.43
N THR A 628 12.51 21.41 -29.55
CA THR A 628 11.28 22.22 -29.65
C THR A 628 10.17 21.38 -30.29
N PHE A 629 9.00 21.33 -29.67
CA PHE A 629 7.81 20.73 -30.28
C PHE A 629 7.19 21.75 -31.25
N LEU A 630 6.90 21.32 -32.49
CA LEU A 630 6.38 22.22 -33.54
C LEU A 630 4.86 22.12 -33.72
N THR A 631 4.25 21.00 -33.36
CA THR A 631 2.83 20.71 -33.65
C THR A 631 2.02 20.27 -32.47
N VAL A 632 2.57 19.39 -31.59
CA VAL A 632 1.85 18.72 -30.48
C VAL A 632 2.75 18.74 -29.26
N GLU A 633 2.23 19.20 -28.13
CA GLU A 633 2.89 19.07 -26.83
C GLU A 633 2.68 17.65 -26.27
N PRO A 634 3.61 17.11 -25.50
CA PRO A 634 3.43 15.81 -24.86
C PRO A 634 2.25 15.82 -23.87
N PHE A 635 1.68 14.63 -23.63
CA PHE A 635 0.59 14.48 -22.67
C PHE A 635 1.10 14.74 -21.23
N PRO A 636 0.41 15.54 -20.40
CA PRO A 636 0.93 16.01 -19.11
C PRO A 636 1.48 14.94 -18.18
N ASN A 637 0.87 13.74 -18.18
CA ASN A 637 1.33 12.64 -17.33
C ASN A 637 2.62 11.96 -17.84
N TYR A 638 3.07 12.27 -19.06
CA TYR A 638 4.20 11.63 -19.73
C TYR A 638 5.20 12.66 -20.29
N THR A 639 5.37 13.79 -19.61
CA THR A 639 6.34 14.84 -19.95
C THR A 639 7.66 14.70 -19.21
N PHE A 640 7.66 14.11 -18.01
CA PHE A 640 8.81 13.91 -17.13
C PHE A 640 9.77 15.11 -17.08
N ASP A 641 11.02 14.95 -17.55
CA ASP A 641 12.05 16.02 -17.59
C ASP A 641 11.86 17.02 -18.73
N GLY A 642 10.74 16.93 -19.45
CA GLY A 642 10.45 17.80 -20.60
C GLY A 642 11.25 17.44 -21.85
N PRO A 643 11.41 18.38 -22.82
CA PRO A 643 11.99 18.06 -24.12
C PRO A 643 13.39 17.44 -24.09
N VAL A 644 14.18 17.70 -23.03
CA VAL A 644 15.54 17.17 -22.88
C VAL A 644 15.56 15.64 -22.73
N LEU A 645 14.45 15.03 -22.27
CA LEU A 645 14.30 13.58 -22.17
C LEU A 645 14.59 12.87 -23.51
N LEU A 646 14.26 13.51 -24.63
CA LEU A 646 14.46 12.95 -25.97
C LEU A 646 15.91 13.00 -26.46
N VAL A 647 16.81 13.62 -25.70
CA VAL A 647 18.23 13.84 -26.04
C VAL A 647 19.13 13.78 -24.80
N ASP A 648 18.74 13.08 -23.74
CA ASP A 648 19.54 13.03 -22.52
C ASP A 648 20.61 11.92 -22.51
N GLY A 649 20.69 11.17 -23.60
CA GLY A 649 21.64 10.07 -23.80
C GLY A 649 21.20 8.74 -23.18
N ARG A 650 19.95 8.63 -22.67
CA ARG A 650 19.40 7.42 -22.07
C ARG A 650 18.32 6.82 -22.95
N LYS A 651 18.34 5.51 -23.10
CA LYS A 651 17.31 4.78 -23.86
C LYS A 651 16.28 4.17 -22.92
N GLY A 652 15.02 4.25 -23.30
CA GLY A 652 13.92 3.57 -22.63
C GLY A 652 13.99 2.05 -22.83
N ASN A 653 13.49 1.31 -21.86
CA ASN A 653 13.28 -0.14 -21.95
C ASN A 653 11.81 -0.44 -22.29
N GLU A 654 11.39 -1.70 -22.23
CA GLU A 654 10.01 -2.12 -22.52
C GLU A 654 8.96 -1.59 -21.52
N ASN A 655 9.35 -0.97 -20.40
CA ASN A 655 8.45 -0.39 -19.43
C ASN A 655 8.35 1.12 -19.61
N PHE A 656 7.22 1.61 -20.15
CA PHE A 656 6.96 3.04 -20.39
C PHE A 656 6.84 3.89 -19.11
N ALA A 657 6.59 3.25 -17.95
CA ALA A 657 6.38 3.96 -16.67
C ALA A 657 7.69 4.36 -15.97
N THR A 658 8.85 4.01 -16.53
CA THR A 658 10.18 4.29 -15.92
C THR A 658 10.60 5.76 -15.96
N GLY A 659 9.88 6.60 -16.72
CA GLY A 659 10.24 8.02 -16.90
C GLY A 659 11.22 8.27 -18.04
N ALA A 660 11.62 7.23 -18.80
CA ALA A 660 12.49 7.34 -19.97
C ALA A 660 11.75 7.45 -21.31
N TRP A 661 10.43 7.54 -21.27
CA TRP A 661 9.56 7.62 -22.45
C TRP A 661 8.70 8.86 -22.43
N MET A 662 8.59 9.56 -23.54
CA MET A 662 7.69 10.70 -23.72
C MET A 662 6.46 10.27 -24.51
N GLY A 663 5.25 10.56 -23.98
CA GLY A 663 3.99 10.14 -24.56
C GLY A 663 3.17 11.31 -25.13
N PHE A 664 2.53 11.06 -26.28
CA PHE A 664 1.70 12.03 -27.00
C PHE A 664 0.31 11.43 -27.25
N ALA A 665 -0.74 12.24 -27.00
CA ALA A 665 -2.11 11.93 -27.36
C ALA A 665 -2.53 12.85 -28.50
N SER A 666 -2.47 12.37 -29.75
CA SER A 666 -2.76 13.19 -30.92
C SER A 666 -3.16 12.36 -32.12
N ASP A 667 -4.05 12.91 -32.95
CA ASP A 667 -4.39 12.44 -34.30
C ASP A 667 -3.58 13.09 -35.41
N ARG A 668 -2.78 14.14 -35.05
CA ARG A 668 -1.90 14.86 -35.98
C ARG A 668 -0.48 14.39 -35.81
N ALA A 669 0.34 14.56 -36.86
CA ALA A 669 1.77 14.28 -36.80
C ALA A 669 2.44 15.04 -35.65
N VAL A 670 3.21 14.32 -34.84
CA VAL A 670 4.10 14.89 -33.83
C VAL A 670 5.37 15.34 -34.53
N GLU A 671 5.58 16.64 -34.63
CA GLU A 671 6.79 17.21 -35.23
C GLU A 671 7.64 17.90 -34.17
N LEU A 672 8.92 17.60 -34.16
CA LEU A 672 9.90 18.18 -33.26
C LEU A 672 11.19 18.58 -33.98
N LEU A 673 11.89 19.54 -33.42
CA LEU A 673 13.13 20.11 -33.92
C LEU A 673 14.23 19.98 -32.87
N VAL A 674 15.35 19.38 -33.27
CA VAL A 674 16.60 19.37 -32.49
C VAL A 674 17.54 20.43 -33.11
N ASP A 675 18.02 21.42 -32.31
CA ASP A 675 19.05 22.39 -32.71
C ASP A 675 20.41 21.90 -32.21
N LEU A 676 21.25 21.40 -33.09
CA LEU A 676 22.63 20.98 -32.79
C LEU A 676 23.56 22.15 -32.42
N GLN A 677 23.00 23.37 -32.35
CA GLN A 677 23.63 24.65 -31.97
C GLN A 677 24.71 25.14 -32.93
N GLN A 678 25.36 24.28 -33.67
CA GLN A 678 26.37 24.59 -34.67
C GLN A 678 26.26 23.68 -35.89
N PRO A 679 26.79 24.08 -37.07
CA PRO A 679 26.87 23.16 -38.20
C PRO A 679 27.68 21.93 -37.86
N THR A 680 27.07 20.75 -38.04
CA THR A 680 27.59 19.46 -37.64
C THR A 680 27.42 18.47 -38.80
N GLU A 681 28.46 17.67 -39.12
CA GLU A 681 28.34 16.60 -40.09
C GLU A 681 27.48 15.49 -39.52
N VAL A 682 26.47 15.04 -40.25
CA VAL A 682 25.49 14.00 -39.83
C VAL A 682 25.32 13.04 -41.00
N LYS A 683 25.30 11.76 -40.75
CA LYS A 683 24.98 10.71 -41.72
C LYS A 683 24.00 9.66 -41.18
N HIS A 684 23.66 9.72 -39.88
CA HIS A 684 22.74 8.79 -39.27
C HIS A 684 21.84 9.55 -38.27
N ILE A 685 20.54 9.23 -38.29
CA ILE A 685 19.54 9.67 -37.31
C ILE A 685 18.72 8.45 -36.91
N SER A 686 18.48 8.27 -35.62
CA SER A 686 17.54 7.26 -35.15
C SER A 686 16.68 7.75 -34.01
N VAL A 687 15.52 7.10 -33.82
CA VAL A 687 14.59 7.31 -32.72
C VAL A 687 13.87 6.02 -32.42
N ASN A 688 13.63 5.71 -31.14
CA ASN A 688 12.82 4.57 -30.75
C ASN A 688 11.36 4.98 -30.53
N THR A 689 10.46 4.04 -30.84
CA THR A 689 9.03 4.13 -30.48
C THR A 689 8.57 2.83 -29.80
N MET A 690 7.55 2.92 -28.99
CA MET A 690 7.00 1.76 -28.29
C MET A 690 5.65 1.36 -28.88
N THR A 691 5.43 0.04 -28.96
CA THR A 691 4.11 -0.57 -29.05
C THR A 691 3.85 -1.31 -27.74
N TYR A 692 2.74 -1.00 -27.06
CA TYR A 692 2.23 -1.76 -25.91
C TYR A 692 0.71 -1.68 -25.92
N MET A 693 0.10 -2.65 -26.63
CA MET A 693 -1.33 -2.62 -26.93
C MET A 693 -2.21 -2.61 -25.68
N ASP A 694 -1.88 -3.40 -24.66
CA ASP A 694 -2.65 -3.43 -23.40
C ASP A 694 -2.65 -2.08 -22.67
N ALA A 695 -1.64 -1.23 -22.91
CA ALA A 695 -1.54 0.15 -22.40
C ALA A 695 -1.99 1.22 -23.41
N TRP A 696 -2.62 0.84 -24.51
CA TRP A 696 -3.11 1.71 -25.60
C TRP A 696 -1.98 2.48 -26.31
N ILE A 697 -0.79 1.94 -26.36
CA ILE A 697 0.38 2.55 -27.00
C ILE A 697 0.63 1.85 -28.34
N MET A 698 0.71 2.62 -29.42
CA MET A 698 0.94 2.10 -30.76
C MET A 698 2.09 2.80 -31.46
N ALA A 699 2.86 2.04 -32.24
CA ALA A 699 3.86 2.58 -33.14
C ALA A 699 3.24 3.58 -34.15
N PRO A 700 4.01 4.58 -34.61
CA PRO A 700 3.57 5.50 -35.66
C PRO A 700 3.43 4.76 -36.99
N THR A 701 2.50 5.23 -37.84
CA THR A 701 2.33 4.71 -39.21
C THR A 701 3.41 5.20 -40.18
N SER A 702 4.09 6.30 -39.83
CA SER A 702 5.28 6.75 -40.54
C SER A 702 6.16 7.63 -39.65
N VAL A 703 7.47 7.54 -39.88
CA VAL A 703 8.49 8.40 -39.29
C VAL A 703 9.30 9.01 -40.43
N THR A 704 9.44 10.34 -40.47
CA THR A 704 10.24 11.06 -41.42
C THR A 704 11.34 11.85 -40.72
N ALA A 705 12.60 11.62 -41.10
CA ALA A 705 13.72 12.44 -40.67
C ALA A 705 14.07 13.47 -41.75
N SER A 706 14.31 14.70 -41.35
CA SER A 706 14.69 15.81 -42.24
C SER A 706 15.77 16.65 -41.60
N VAL A 707 16.62 17.29 -42.41
CA VAL A 707 17.75 18.10 -41.95
C VAL A 707 17.72 19.49 -42.59
N SER A 708 18.30 20.47 -41.91
CA SER A 708 18.38 21.86 -42.37
C SER A 708 19.61 22.54 -41.85
N THR A 709 20.12 23.50 -42.64
CA THR A 709 21.22 24.42 -42.23
C THR A 709 20.72 25.67 -41.56
N ASP A 710 19.51 26.15 -41.90
CA ASP A 710 18.97 27.45 -41.50
C ASP A 710 17.70 27.37 -40.64
N GLY A 711 17.19 26.13 -40.41
CA GLY A 711 15.96 25.88 -39.63
C GLY A 711 14.66 26.29 -40.35
N LYS A 712 14.71 26.63 -41.63
CA LYS A 712 13.55 27.06 -42.43
C LYS A 712 13.24 26.12 -43.56
N GLU A 713 14.26 25.78 -44.37
CA GLU A 713 14.12 24.84 -45.45
C GLU A 713 14.67 23.49 -45.01
N PHE A 714 13.82 22.42 -45.05
CA PHE A 714 14.17 21.06 -44.65
C PHE A 714 14.21 20.13 -45.83
N THR A 715 15.26 19.32 -45.89
CA THR A 715 15.40 18.24 -46.84
C THR A 715 15.16 16.91 -46.11
N ALA A 716 14.20 16.13 -46.56
CA ALA A 716 13.97 14.78 -46.01
C ALA A 716 15.15 13.87 -46.36
N VAL A 717 15.72 13.22 -45.37
CA VAL A 717 16.82 12.24 -45.53
C VAL A 717 16.33 10.82 -45.49
N GLY A 718 15.11 10.61 -45.01
CA GLY A 718 14.46 9.30 -45.04
C GLY A 718 13.02 9.35 -44.53
N THR A 719 12.21 8.40 -44.99
CA THR A 719 10.87 8.14 -44.49
C THR A 719 10.66 6.65 -44.35
N GLN A 720 10.26 6.20 -43.18
CA GLN A 720 9.85 4.84 -42.91
C GLN A 720 8.37 4.81 -42.62
N GLY A 721 7.63 3.90 -43.28
CA GLY A 721 6.21 3.69 -43.07
C GLY A 721 5.96 2.25 -42.64
N ALA A 722 4.98 2.04 -41.78
CA ALA A 722 4.52 0.73 -41.36
C ALA A 722 2.98 0.66 -41.43
N PRO A 723 2.40 -0.50 -41.79
CA PRO A 723 0.96 -0.69 -41.66
C PRO A 723 0.56 -0.58 -40.17
N VAL A 724 -0.69 -0.19 -39.95
CA VAL A 724 -1.29 -0.24 -38.59
C VAL A 724 -1.19 -1.65 -38.05
N ASP A 725 -0.63 -1.82 -36.87
CA ASP A 725 -0.51 -3.13 -36.23
C ASP A 725 -1.89 -3.67 -35.82
N THR A 726 -2.10 -4.96 -36.02
CA THR A 726 -3.36 -5.65 -35.72
C THR A 726 -3.23 -6.68 -34.59
N ASP A 727 -2.03 -6.92 -34.08
CA ASP A 727 -1.81 -7.78 -32.92
C ASP A 727 -2.16 -7.01 -31.64
N ILE A 728 -3.31 -7.36 -31.05
CA ILE A 728 -3.88 -6.69 -29.88
C ILE A 728 -3.13 -6.92 -28.57
N HIS A 729 -2.11 -7.78 -28.57
CA HIS A 729 -1.24 -8.09 -27.42
C HIS A 729 0.22 -7.75 -27.67
N LYS A 730 0.53 -7.06 -28.77
CA LYS A 730 1.91 -6.73 -29.12
C LYS A 730 2.54 -5.81 -28.07
N HIS A 731 3.76 -6.17 -27.66
CA HIS A 731 4.60 -5.38 -26.77
C HIS A 731 6.05 -5.43 -27.27
N CYS A 732 6.57 -4.30 -27.75
CA CYS A 732 7.94 -4.19 -28.26
C CYS A 732 8.41 -2.74 -28.33
N VAL A 733 9.73 -2.57 -28.47
CA VAL A 733 10.36 -1.29 -28.83
C VAL A 733 10.89 -1.42 -30.27
N ASP A 734 10.50 -0.48 -31.12
CA ASP A 734 10.94 -0.40 -32.52
C ASP A 734 11.92 0.77 -32.70
N THR A 735 13.06 0.53 -33.37
CA THR A 735 14.04 1.56 -33.72
C THR A 735 13.84 1.99 -35.18
N HIS A 736 13.77 3.26 -35.41
CA HIS A 736 13.69 3.86 -36.76
C HIS A 736 15.02 4.49 -37.13
N ASP A 737 15.81 3.81 -37.98
CA ASP A 737 17.15 4.20 -38.41
C ASP A 737 17.12 4.84 -39.79
N PHE A 738 17.81 5.98 -39.97
CA PHE A 738 17.95 6.71 -41.22
C PHE A 738 19.44 6.93 -41.53
N ASP A 739 19.97 6.14 -42.47
CA ASP A 739 21.34 6.27 -42.99
C ASP A 739 21.32 7.03 -44.31
N PHE A 740 22.19 8.00 -44.47
CA PHE A 740 22.29 8.83 -45.67
C PHE A 740 23.73 9.34 -45.90
N ASP A 741 23.98 9.95 -47.08
CA ASP A 741 25.29 10.53 -47.36
C ASP A 741 25.59 11.68 -46.39
N PRO A 742 26.83 11.83 -45.88
CA PRO A 742 27.19 12.85 -44.91
C PRO A 742 26.80 14.27 -45.36
N VAL A 743 26.09 14.97 -44.53
CA VAL A 743 25.65 16.38 -44.75
C VAL A 743 26.01 17.24 -43.55
N ASN A 744 26.40 18.48 -43.81
CA ASN A 744 26.68 19.45 -42.71
C ASN A 744 25.46 20.27 -42.43
N VAL A 745 24.82 20.06 -41.27
CA VAL A 745 23.53 20.67 -40.89
C VAL A 745 23.54 21.12 -39.44
N ARG A 746 22.65 22.05 -39.09
CA ARG A 746 22.44 22.48 -37.70
C ARG A 746 21.15 21.94 -37.10
N TYR A 747 20.15 21.69 -37.92
CA TYR A 747 18.82 21.32 -37.42
C TYR A 747 18.42 19.96 -37.95
N VAL A 748 17.88 19.16 -37.04
CA VAL A 748 17.23 17.85 -37.33
C VAL A 748 15.75 17.98 -36.97
N LYS A 749 14.88 17.64 -37.92
CA LYS A 749 13.43 17.59 -37.70
C LYS A 749 12.95 16.16 -37.83
N LEU A 750 12.20 15.67 -36.84
CA LEU A 750 11.45 14.42 -36.88
C LEU A 750 9.95 14.71 -37.01
N SER A 751 9.26 13.91 -37.82
CA SER A 751 7.81 13.94 -37.97
C SER A 751 7.29 12.52 -37.85
N LEU A 752 6.50 12.23 -36.81
CA LEU A 752 5.92 10.92 -36.52
C LEU A 752 4.40 10.99 -36.67
N GLN A 753 3.83 10.19 -37.57
CA GLN A 753 2.40 10.14 -37.77
C GLN A 753 1.80 9.06 -36.84
N PRO A 754 1.00 9.43 -35.83
CA PRO A 754 0.37 8.45 -34.95
C PRO A 754 -0.55 7.48 -35.69
N SER A 755 -0.74 6.29 -35.17
CA SER A 755 -1.79 5.36 -35.60
C SER A 755 -3.16 5.98 -35.37
N PRO A 756 -4.12 5.80 -36.31
CA PRO A 756 -5.40 6.52 -36.25
C PRO A 756 -6.34 5.97 -35.17
N ALA A 757 -6.27 4.68 -34.86
CA ALA A 757 -7.14 4.05 -33.88
C ALA A 757 -6.56 2.68 -33.44
N LEU A 758 -6.96 2.24 -32.25
CA LEU A 758 -6.73 0.89 -31.76
C LEU A 758 -7.47 -0.13 -32.63
N PRO A 759 -6.85 -1.30 -32.93
CA PRO A 759 -7.35 -2.25 -33.94
C PRO A 759 -8.61 -2.99 -33.49
N VAL A 760 -9.26 -3.63 -34.49
CA VAL A 760 -10.43 -4.48 -34.28
C VAL A 760 -10.09 -5.64 -33.35
N GLY A 761 -10.95 -5.88 -32.36
CA GLY A 761 -10.78 -6.92 -31.32
C GLY A 761 -10.10 -6.42 -30.05
N HIS A 762 -9.52 -5.22 -30.06
CA HIS A 762 -8.97 -4.61 -28.85
C HIS A 762 -10.10 -4.12 -27.92
N ALA A 763 -9.91 -4.20 -26.59
CA ALA A 763 -10.91 -3.77 -25.59
C ALA A 763 -11.37 -2.31 -25.77
N ALA A 764 -10.51 -1.46 -26.33
CA ALA A 764 -10.79 -0.07 -26.67
C ALA A 764 -10.78 0.20 -28.18
N GLU A 765 -11.28 -0.76 -28.99
CA GLU A 765 -11.36 -0.66 -30.43
C GLU A 765 -11.89 0.71 -30.90
N GLY A 766 -11.21 1.30 -31.88
CA GLY A 766 -11.60 2.59 -32.47
C GLY A 766 -11.24 3.82 -31.66
N LYS A 767 -10.68 3.70 -30.46
CA LYS A 767 -10.13 4.84 -29.70
C LYS A 767 -8.76 5.22 -30.23
N ALA A 768 -8.38 6.49 -30.06
CA ALA A 768 -7.05 6.98 -30.41
C ALA A 768 -6.01 6.39 -29.43
N PRO A 769 -4.91 5.78 -29.93
CA PRO A 769 -3.83 5.33 -29.09
C PRO A 769 -2.89 6.50 -28.69
N PHE A 770 -2.01 6.22 -27.72
CA PHE A 770 -0.85 7.05 -27.44
C PHE A 770 0.30 6.71 -28.42
N LEU A 771 1.12 7.72 -28.74
CA LEU A 771 2.43 7.57 -29.35
C LEU A 771 3.49 7.80 -28.29
N PHE A 772 4.41 6.85 -28.10
CA PHE A 772 5.55 6.97 -27.18
C PHE A 772 6.86 6.96 -27.96
N MET A 773 7.76 7.85 -27.61
CA MET A 773 9.11 7.93 -28.16
C MET A 773 10.15 8.21 -27.06
N ASP A 774 11.39 7.79 -27.31
CA ASP A 774 12.54 8.05 -26.42
C ASP A 774 13.68 8.74 -27.16
N GLU A 775 14.90 8.41 -26.85
CA GLU A 775 16.16 9.02 -27.27
C GLU A 775 16.30 9.20 -28.79
N ILE A 776 16.62 10.40 -29.19
CA ILE A 776 16.98 10.77 -30.55
C ILE A 776 18.50 10.76 -30.69
N VAL A 777 19.00 9.85 -31.53
CA VAL A 777 20.42 9.71 -31.80
C VAL A 777 20.78 10.40 -33.11
N VAL A 778 21.83 11.21 -33.09
CA VAL A 778 22.41 11.85 -34.28
C VAL A 778 23.91 11.53 -34.30
N SER A 779 24.39 10.92 -35.36
CA SER A 779 25.79 10.47 -35.43
C SER A 779 26.40 10.55 -36.81
N ASP A 780 27.75 10.23 -36.86
CA ASP A 780 28.53 10.12 -38.06
C ASP A 780 28.19 8.86 -38.83
#